data_a078962aeeadd1237fd1f71c2eb4273d
#
_entry.id   a078962aeeadd1237fd1f71c2eb4273d
#
_cell.length_a   1.000
_cell.length_b   1.000
_cell.length_c   1.000
_cell.angle_alpha   90.00
_cell.angle_beta   90.00
_cell.angle_gamma   90.00
#
_symmetry.space_group_name_H-M   'P 1'
#
loop_
_entity.id
_entity.type
_entity.pdbx_description
1 polymer ?
#
loop_
_entity_poly.entity_id
_entity_poly.type
_entity_poly.pdbx_seq_one_letter_code
_entity_poly.pdbx_strand_id
1 'polypeptide(L)'
;MDDNIFSPEVPALLKEHLEHLKASAISIEVIKERGYLSVLGPRDKRLEEWGFTKTQRRSGIIMPVHGVDGKVINRILRADKPRSNDDGKPIKYEQPKGTQVRFDIPPRCLKNIDDPKVPIWIVEGVKKADALAAAGAECVIGETGVWGFRGKNDKGGKTVIADFERIAWNGRQVFIVYDSDMWTNRHVAAAFLDLKNLLIGKEATVRTVRLPEAKDGHKNGADDFLAEGHTLQDIKDLETPAEPKKVTRQNIKDFYTIDSTGYYFLKTDAHGGTIELPIANFVAKIVENTIIDDGDTQDTRFKVIGRLTENNENLPLVEVPAASFDSLSWVTTKWGTKAFVYAGTTRNTKELVLTNIKRGSREALYRKIYTHTGWREIDGEMVFLTAGGAIGKKDLTVELENKRLKRYNLTEPAGEISEAVRTSLDFLNIGALEITLPIWSLMYLAPLCEILFPSFTLWLYGRSGSFKSVISALALCHFGDFDEDNLPGNWHDTQNLLEKLSHQAKDLPFVIDDFAPGQDPTMARAIEAKAEWIIRAQGNHQGRGRMKADTSSQTDYYPRGLILVTGEQDPSGHSFNSRIISVRTDKDNINIELLTQAQKNRKLYSMAMAGYILWLKEQWKNLKDDKTGLKASFETYRNRAALNSQHPRIPGAVAWLYQGLEMGLTYAKEQGVLDDSIFNDTLDRGWEIICQWGAEQSQKTEEERPGFRFMKGIKALITSGRARLANKEDESPQIPVPGTVDIGWKDEGFILLNPDPAFAAVRDFFNHTGEYFTWKERAVWEDMKRLGYTECDKDRKDTTARIYSKTFRIIKVKMSAFDDF
;
A
#
# COMPACT_ATOMS: atom_id res chain seq x y z
N MET A 1 -50.38 25.14 -25.88
CA MET A 1 -50.27 24.95 -24.43
C MET A 1 -49.97 26.32 -23.89
N ASP A 2 -50.79 26.81 -22.96
CA ASP A 2 -50.68 28.17 -22.47
C ASP A 2 -49.28 28.45 -21.88
N ASP A 3 -48.49 29.29 -22.52
CA ASP A 3 -47.19 29.79 -22.07
C ASP A 3 -47.24 30.52 -20.69
N ASN A 4 -48.43 30.63 -20.13
CA ASN A 4 -48.71 31.40 -18.91
C ASN A 4 -48.62 30.57 -17.60
N ILE A 5 -48.42 29.25 -17.67
CA ILE A 5 -48.36 28.40 -16.45
C ILE A 5 -46.92 28.23 -15.92
N PHE A 6 -45.91 28.44 -16.77
CA PHE A 6 -44.50 28.39 -16.36
C PHE A 6 -44.04 29.70 -15.74
N SER A 7 -43.05 29.63 -14.87
CA SER A 7 -42.49 30.81 -14.23
C SER A 7 -41.59 31.60 -15.18
N PRO A 8 -41.74 32.95 -15.28
CA PRO A 8 -40.76 33.74 -16.03
C PRO A 8 -39.39 33.81 -15.36
N GLU A 9 -39.31 33.62 -14.05
CA GLU A 9 -38.04 33.65 -13.29
C GLU A 9 -37.23 32.39 -13.46
N VAL A 10 -37.88 31.23 -13.60
CA VAL A 10 -37.28 29.91 -13.82
C VAL A 10 -38.12 29.14 -14.84
N PRO A 11 -37.87 29.34 -16.15
CA PRO A 11 -38.73 28.79 -17.22
C PRO A 11 -38.90 27.25 -17.21
N ALA A 12 -38.06 26.51 -16.50
CA ALA A 12 -38.19 25.07 -16.34
C ALA A 12 -39.22 24.65 -15.27
N LEU A 13 -39.76 25.59 -14.49
CA LEU A 13 -40.68 25.33 -13.40
C LEU A 13 -42.04 25.95 -13.66
N LEU A 14 -43.10 25.23 -13.24
CA LEU A 14 -44.43 25.79 -13.10
C LEU A 14 -44.44 26.87 -12.00
N LYS A 15 -45.27 27.88 -12.12
CA LYS A 15 -45.39 28.96 -11.12
C LYS A 15 -45.65 28.40 -9.71
N GLU A 16 -46.57 27.47 -9.57
CA GLU A 16 -46.91 26.81 -8.32
C GLU A 16 -45.73 26.03 -7.71
N HIS A 17 -44.89 25.39 -8.56
CA HIS A 17 -43.69 24.66 -8.11
C HIS A 17 -42.59 25.60 -7.66
N LEU A 18 -42.43 26.74 -8.35
CA LEU A 18 -41.50 27.77 -7.92
C LEU A 18 -41.89 28.33 -6.54
N GLU A 19 -43.18 28.69 -6.38
CA GLU A 19 -43.65 29.19 -5.07
C GLU A 19 -43.51 28.16 -3.95
N HIS A 20 -43.76 26.88 -4.27
CA HIS A 20 -43.53 25.82 -3.31
C HIS A 20 -42.06 25.73 -2.86
N LEU A 21 -41.07 25.91 -3.76
CA LEU A 21 -39.64 25.92 -3.42
C LEU A 21 -39.25 27.16 -2.63
N LYS A 22 -39.77 28.34 -3.01
CA LYS A 22 -39.59 29.60 -2.27
C LYS A 22 -40.15 29.51 -0.84
N ALA A 23 -41.33 28.88 -0.67
CA ALA A 23 -41.95 28.65 0.63
C ALA A 23 -41.12 27.67 1.53
N SER A 24 -40.11 27.02 1.01
CA SER A 24 -39.16 26.23 1.75
C SER A 24 -37.79 26.94 1.95
N ALA A 25 -37.80 28.28 1.93
CA ALA A 25 -36.66 29.18 2.07
C ALA A 25 -35.53 28.96 1.03
N ILE A 26 -35.84 28.43 -0.16
CA ILE A 26 -34.87 28.23 -1.23
C ILE A 26 -34.85 29.43 -2.15
N SER A 27 -33.69 30.10 -2.29
CA SER A 27 -33.58 31.28 -3.15
C SER A 27 -33.60 30.89 -4.65
N ILE A 28 -34.00 31.86 -5.50
CA ILE A 28 -34.08 31.68 -6.96
C ILE A 28 -32.73 31.25 -7.55
N GLU A 29 -31.64 31.80 -7.03
CA GLU A 29 -30.26 31.45 -7.45
C GLU A 29 -29.99 29.99 -7.20
N VAL A 30 -30.28 29.47 -5.99
CA VAL A 30 -30.09 28.07 -5.64
C VAL A 30 -30.96 27.14 -6.47
N ILE A 31 -32.23 27.56 -6.72
CA ILE A 31 -33.16 26.83 -7.59
C ILE A 31 -32.58 26.67 -9.00
N LYS A 32 -32.03 27.74 -9.56
CA LYS A 32 -31.38 27.72 -10.90
C LYS A 32 -30.10 26.88 -10.92
N GLU A 33 -29.23 27.06 -9.93
CA GLU A 33 -27.99 26.30 -9.82
C GLU A 33 -28.23 24.80 -9.69
N ARG A 34 -29.21 24.40 -8.88
CA ARG A 34 -29.63 23.01 -8.72
C ARG A 34 -30.19 22.41 -10.00
N GLY A 35 -30.86 23.19 -10.82
CA GLY A 35 -31.54 22.74 -12.03
C GLY A 35 -32.87 22.03 -11.74
N TYR A 36 -33.66 22.53 -10.78
CA TYR A 36 -35.01 22.07 -10.55
C TYR A 36 -35.86 22.25 -11.81
N LEU A 37 -36.76 21.31 -12.07
CA LEU A 37 -37.68 21.39 -13.22
C LEU A 37 -38.99 20.68 -12.95
N SER A 38 -40.04 21.09 -13.66
CA SER A 38 -41.38 20.51 -13.60
C SER A 38 -41.54 19.42 -14.64
N VAL A 39 -42.21 18.32 -14.24
CA VAL A 39 -42.73 17.29 -15.13
C VAL A 39 -44.24 17.28 -15.09
N LEU A 40 -44.86 17.21 -16.27
CA LEU A 40 -46.32 17.46 -16.41
C LEU A 40 -47.19 16.21 -16.28
N GLY A 41 -46.55 15.02 -16.09
CA GLY A 41 -47.30 13.77 -15.87
C GLY A 41 -46.68 12.55 -16.49
N PRO A 42 -47.42 11.43 -16.52
CA PRO A 42 -46.86 10.11 -16.87
C PRO A 42 -46.33 9.99 -18.30
N ARG A 43 -46.78 10.90 -19.22
CA ARG A 43 -46.37 10.90 -20.63
C ARG A 43 -45.08 11.70 -20.88
N ASP A 44 -44.53 12.35 -19.87
CA ASP A 44 -43.22 13.04 -19.98
C ASP A 44 -42.11 12.01 -20.19
N LYS A 45 -41.55 11.96 -21.40
CA LYS A 45 -40.52 11.01 -21.79
C LYS A 45 -39.26 11.06 -20.90
N ARG A 46 -38.94 12.22 -20.34
CA ARG A 46 -37.81 12.42 -19.45
C ARG A 46 -37.85 11.50 -18.21
N LEU A 47 -39.07 11.23 -17.68
CA LEU A 47 -39.25 10.33 -16.54
C LEU A 47 -38.86 8.88 -16.90
N GLU A 48 -39.09 8.48 -18.15
CA GLU A 48 -38.67 7.15 -18.64
C GLU A 48 -37.15 7.08 -18.81
N GLU A 49 -36.59 8.06 -19.47
CA GLU A 49 -35.15 8.19 -19.69
C GLU A 49 -34.35 8.19 -18.38
N TRP A 50 -34.88 8.75 -17.30
CA TRP A 50 -34.28 8.78 -15.98
C TRP A 50 -34.56 7.53 -15.14
N GLY A 51 -35.21 6.51 -15.69
CA GLY A 51 -35.43 5.20 -15.08
C GLY A 51 -36.62 5.11 -14.11
N PHE A 52 -37.55 6.09 -14.08
CA PHE A 52 -38.75 5.96 -13.27
C PHE A 52 -39.70 4.91 -13.87
N THR A 53 -40.20 4.01 -13.05
CA THR A 53 -41.14 2.97 -13.46
C THR A 53 -42.51 3.58 -13.82
N LYS A 54 -43.35 2.90 -14.60
CA LYS A 54 -44.69 3.37 -14.99
C LYS A 54 -45.53 3.84 -13.78
N THR A 55 -45.40 3.16 -12.64
CA THR A 55 -46.15 3.49 -11.41
C THR A 55 -45.60 4.73 -10.69
N GLN A 56 -44.35 5.09 -10.93
CA GLN A 56 -43.71 6.28 -10.34
C GLN A 56 -43.89 7.54 -11.20
N ARG A 57 -44.23 7.44 -12.48
CA ARG A 57 -44.33 8.58 -13.40
C ARG A 57 -45.59 9.41 -13.10
N ARG A 58 -45.39 10.59 -12.55
CA ARG A 58 -46.46 11.55 -12.14
C ARG A 58 -46.01 12.97 -12.43
N SER A 59 -46.97 13.89 -12.43
CA SER A 59 -46.64 15.32 -12.40
C SER A 59 -45.98 15.71 -11.09
N GLY A 60 -45.05 16.69 -11.12
CA GLY A 60 -44.35 17.14 -9.93
C GLY A 60 -43.03 17.84 -10.22
N ILE A 61 -42.24 18.01 -9.17
CA ILE A 61 -40.93 18.63 -9.18
C ILE A 61 -39.85 17.56 -9.26
N ILE A 62 -38.98 17.67 -10.23
CA ILE A 62 -37.71 16.89 -10.28
C ILE A 62 -36.63 17.69 -9.59
N MET A 63 -35.95 17.02 -8.66
CA MET A 63 -34.80 17.51 -7.91
C MET A 63 -33.58 16.73 -8.35
N PRO A 64 -32.65 17.30 -9.12
CA PRO A 64 -31.38 16.68 -9.41
C PRO A 64 -30.54 16.49 -8.13
N VAL A 65 -29.99 15.30 -7.92
CA VAL A 65 -29.06 14.96 -6.83
C VAL A 65 -27.65 15.10 -7.37
N HIS A 66 -26.85 15.94 -6.79
CA HIS A 66 -25.46 16.16 -7.19
C HIS A 66 -24.50 15.40 -6.28
N GLY A 67 -23.65 14.58 -6.87
CA GLY A 67 -22.63 13.83 -6.11
C GLY A 67 -21.45 14.71 -5.67
N VAL A 68 -20.57 14.13 -4.89
CA VAL A 68 -19.34 14.77 -4.41
C VAL A 68 -18.39 15.20 -5.54
N ASP A 69 -18.61 14.72 -6.76
CA ASP A 69 -17.88 15.11 -7.98
C ASP A 69 -18.62 16.18 -8.81
N GLY A 70 -19.73 16.72 -8.28
CA GLY A 70 -20.56 17.74 -8.93
C GLY A 70 -21.46 17.26 -10.06
N LYS A 71 -21.41 15.96 -10.40
CA LYS A 71 -22.29 15.41 -11.45
C LYS A 71 -23.68 15.09 -10.90
N VAL A 72 -24.68 15.23 -11.77
CA VAL A 72 -26.03 14.74 -11.46
C VAL A 72 -26.02 13.20 -11.47
N ILE A 73 -26.09 12.61 -10.29
CA ILE A 73 -26.01 11.16 -10.09
C ILE A 73 -27.37 10.49 -9.99
N ASN A 74 -28.38 11.24 -9.64
CA ASN A 74 -29.75 10.77 -9.48
C ASN A 74 -30.76 11.92 -9.64
N ARG A 75 -32.03 11.59 -9.68
CA ARG A 75 -33.15 12.54 -9.67
C ARG A 75 -34.24 12.06 -8.75
N ILE A 76 -34.75 12.94 -7.93
CA ILE A 76 -35.88 12.69 -7.03
C ILE A 76 -37.11 13.38 -7.58
N LEU A 77 -38.22 12.66 -7.71
CA LEU A 77 -39.52 13.20 -8.05
C LEU A 77 -40.31 13.45 -6.76
N ARG A 78 -40.69 14.72 -6.55
CA ARG A 78 -41.74 15.08 -5.60
C ARG A 78 -43.04 15.22 -6.37
N ALA A 79 -43.88 14.18 -6.23
CA ALA A 79 -45.16 14.15 -6.96
C ALA A 79 -46.18 15.13 -6.36
N ASP A 80 -46.96 15.80 -7.22
CA ASP A 80 -48.07 16.68 -6.82
C ASP A 80 -49.18 15.86 -6.10
N LYS A 81 -49.43 14.68 -6.64
CA LYS A 81 -50.35 13.69 -6.06
C LYS A 81 -49.58 12.39 -5.78
N PRO A 82 -49.00 12.26 -4.56
CA PRO A 82 -48.24 11.08 -4.18
C PRO A 82 -49.08 9.79 -4.19
N ARG A 83 -48.47 8.67 -4.57
CA ARG A 83 -49.09 7.34 -4.33
C ARG A 83 -48.91 6.93 -2.88
N SER A 84 -49.78 6.05 -2.40
CA SER A 84 -49.62 5.43 -1.09
C SER A 84 -48.75 4.18 -1.17
N ASN A 85 -48.03 3.89 -0.06
CA ASN A 85 -47.41 2.60 0.16
C ASN A 85 -48.41 1.54 0.63
N ASP A 86 -47.96 0.32 0.90
CA ASP A 86 -48.79 -0.81 1.34
C ASP A 86 -49.50 -0.52 2.69
N ASP A 87 -48.95 0.38 3.50
CA ASP A 87 -49.52 0.82 4.80
C ASP A 87 -50.47 2.04 4.64
N GLY A 88 -50.79 2.46 3.40
CA GLY A 88 -51.65 3.61 3.12
C GLY A 88 -50.98 4.98 3.28
N LYS A 89 -49.71 5.08 3.58
CA LYS A 89 -48.99 6.35 3.75
C LYS A 89 -48.53 6.92 2.41
N PRO A 90 -48.65 8.25 2.17
CA PRO A 90 -48.23 8.86 0.92
C PRO A 90 -46.72 8.85 0.74
N ILE A 91 -46.23 8.40 -0.40
CA ILE A 91 -44.82 8.43 -0.80
C ILE A 91 -44.54 9.78 -1.49
N LYS A 92 -44.16 10.78 -0.72
CA LYS A 92 -43.97 12.17 -1.21
C LYS A 92 -42.79 12.30 -2.17
N TYR A 93 -41.72 11.53 -1.98
CA TYR A 93 -40.48 11.58 -2.76
C TYR A 93 -40.19 10.21 -3.32
N GLU A 94 -39.94 10.12 -4.61
CA GLU A 94 -39.63 8.88 -5.30
C GLU A 94 -38.32 8.97 -6.05
N GLN A 95 -37.59 7.86 -6.07
CA GLN A 95 -36.37 7.70 -6.84
C GLN A 95 -36.53 6.55 -7.82
N PRO A 96 -35.81 6.52 -8.95
CA PRO A 96 -35.78 5.39 -9.85
C PRO A 96 -35.42 4.10 -9.10
N LYS A 97 -36.05 2.98 -9.47
CA LYS A 97 -35.82 1.71 -8.80
C LYS A 97 -34.37 1.22 -9.01
N GLY A 98 -33.71 0.81 -7.93
CA GLY A 98 -32.32 0.33 -7.99
C GLY A 98 -31.25 1.43 -7.85
N THR A 99 -31.67 2.68 -7.60
CA THR A 99 -30.74 3.80 -7.34
C THR A 99 -29.89 3.51 -6.10
N GLN A 100 -28.57 3.70 -6.24
CA GLN A 100 -27.63 3.61 -5.10
C GLN A 100 -27.79 4.83 -4.19
N VAL A 101 -27.62 4.59 -2.90
CA VAL A 101 -27.59 5.65 -1.89
C VAL A 101 -26.30 6.47 -2.07
N ARG A 102 -26.43 7.78 -2.21
CA ARG A 102 -25.34 8.73 -2.39
C ARG A 102 -25.63 10.02 -1.62
N PHE A 103 -24.58 10.75 -1.29
CA PHE A 103 -24.76 12.11 -0.76
C PHE A 103 -25.19 13.08 -1.85
N ASP A 104 -25.96 14.07 -1.44
CA ASP A 104 -26.35 15.22 -2.24
C ASP A 104 -25.57 16.45 -1.81
N ILE A 105 -24.86 17.09 -2.74
CA ILE A 105 -24.12 18.33 -2.48
C ILE A 105 -24.73 19.46 -3.30
N PRO A 106 -25.31 20.50 -2.69
CA PRO A 106 -25.76 21.66 -3.44
C PRO A 106 -24.63 22.21 -4.33
N PRO A 107 -24.88 22.56 -5.62
CA PRO A 107 -23.82 22.93 -6.56
C PRO A 107 -22.86 24.01 -6.05
N ARG A 108 -23.38 25.03 -5.36
CA ARG A 108 -22.57 26.10 -4.78
C ARG A 108 -21.65 25.67 -3.64
N CYS A 109 -21.99 24.56 -2.98
CA CYS A 109 -21.23 23.99 -1.85
C CYS A 109 -20.04 23.15 -2.30
N LEU A 110 -20.04 22.70 -3.55
CA LEU A 110 -19.06 21.73 -4.07
C LEU A 110 -17.60 22.19 -3.93
N LYS A 111 -17.35 23.50 -4.16
CA LYS A 111 -16.02 24.09 -4.06
C LYS A 111 -15.38 23.97 -2.68
N ASN A 112 -16.19 23.75 -1.64
CA ASN A 112 -15.74 23.70 -0.25
C ASN A 112 -15.77 22.28 0.34
N ILE A 113 -16.12 21.26 -0.46
CA ILE A 113 -16.29 19.88 0.06
C ILE A 113 -14.98 19.29 0.59
N ASP A 114 -13.87 19.65 -0.02
CA ASP A 114 -12.53 19.15 0.33
C ASP A 114 -11.77 20.08 1.29
N ASP A 115 -12.32 21.26 1.65
CA ASP A 115 -11.68 22.18 2.59
C ASP A 115 -12.09 21.87 4.04
N PRO A 116 -11.18 21.31 4.89
CA PRO A 116 -11.49 20.96 6.26
C PRO A 116 -11.72 22.19 7.17
N LYS A 117 -11.40 23.39 6.74
CA LYS A 117 -11.62 24.63 7.50
C LYS A 117 -13.07 25.12 7.40
N VAL A 118 -13.79 24.74 6.35
CA VAL A 118 -15.19 25.11 6.13
C VAL A 118 -16.10 24.10 6.84
N PRO A 119 -16.95 24.52 7.79
CA PRO A 119 -17.88 23.63 8.47
C PRO A 119 -18.84 22.94 7.52
N ILE A 120 -19.13 21.66 7.76
CA ILE A 120 -20.16 20.90 7.04
C ILE A 120 -21.46 20.90 7.82
N TRP A 121 -22.56 21.08 7.08
CA TRP A 121 -23.93 20.93 7.59
C TRP A 121 -24.56 19.69 6.99
N ILE A 122 -25.01 18.75 7.81
CA ILE A 122 -25.67 17.51 7.36
C ILE A 122 -27.15 17.58 7.68
N VAL A 123 -27.98 17.38 6.69
CA VAL A 123 -29.45 17.42 6.78
C VAL A 123 -30.11 16.27 6.03
N GLU A 124 -31.38 15.98 6.38
CA GLU A 124 -32.19 15.00 5.68
C GLU A 124 -32.90 15.62 4.48
N GLY A 125 -32.42 15.28 3.26
CA GLY A 125 -33.10 15.62 2.00
C GLY A 125 -32.54 16.83 1.27
N VAL A 126 -32.79 16.83 -0.05
CA VAL A 126 -32.29 17.82 -1.02
C VAL A 126 -32.80 19.23 -0.72
N LYS A 127 -34.10 19.39 -0.41
CA LYS A 127 -34.72 20.70 -0.15
C LYS A 127 -34.10 21.40 1.06
N LYS A 128 -33.87 20.68 2.15
CA LYS A 128 -33.24 21.21 3.35
C LYS A 128 -31.80 21.62 3.12
N ALA A 129 -31.10 20.81 2.30
CA ALA A 129 -29.72 21.14 1.91
C ALA A 129 -29.67 22.46 1.12
N ASP A 130 -30.62 22.65 0.20
CA ASP A 130 -30.72 23.88 -0.58
C ASP A 130 -31.16 25.08 0.24
N ALA A 131 -32.05 24.89 1.20
CA ALA A 131 -32.47 25.96 2.11
C ALA A 131 -31.30 26.46 2.97
N LEU A 132 -30.49 25.55 3.54
CA LEU A 132 -29.28 25.92 4.25
C LEU A 132 -28.25 26.62 3.36
N ALA A 133 -28.06 26.11 2.14
CA ALA A 133 -27.17 26.73 1.15
C ALA A 133 -27.66 28.12 0.73
N ALA A 134 -28.97 28.33 0.65
CA ALA A 134 -29.57 29.64 0.39
C ALA A 134 -29.41 30.59 1.58
N ALA A 135 -29.46 30.07 2.80
CA ALA A 135 -29.25 30.84 4.04
C ALA A 135 -27.75 31.16 4.29
N GLY A 136 -26.82 30.74 3.41
CA GLY A 136 -25.39 31.06 3.47
C GLY A 136 -24.52 29.99 4.05
N ALA A 137 -24.99 28.76 4.26
CA ALA A 137 -24.12 27.64 4.62
C ALA A 137 -23.20 27.31 3.44
N GLU A 138 -21.88 27.39 3.68
CA GLU A 138 -20.87 27.27 2.61
C GLU A 138 -20.62 25.83 2.16
N CYS A 139 -20.92 24.84 3.00
CA CYS A 139 -20.80 23.42 2.69
C CYS A 139 -21.94 22.63 3.34
N VAL A 140 -22.79 22.03 2.52
CA VAL A 140 -23.97 21.27 2.97
C VAL A 140 -23.99 19.91 2.31
N ILE A 141 -24.40 18.90 3.06
CA ILE A 141 -24.65 17.54 2.62
C ILE A 141 -26.12 17.21 2.89
N GLY A 142 -26.84 16.87 1.85
CA GLY A 142 -28.19 16.31 1.92
C GLY A 142 -28.12 14.76 1.93
N GLU A 143 -28.74 14.13 2.91
CA GLU A 143 -28.91 12.68 2.93
C GLU A 143 -30.25 12.29 2.28
N THR A 144 -30.27 11.20 1.53
CA THR A 144 -31.51 10.66 0.95
C THR A 144 -32.29 9.83 1.97
N GLY A 145 -32.60 10.44 3.14
CA GLY A 145 -33.18 9.83 4.32
C GLY A 145 -32.14 9.64 5.44
N VAL A 146 -32.57 9.54 6.68
CA VAL A 146 -31.74 9.52 7.89
C VAL A 146 -30.65 8.42 7.94
N TRP A 147 -30.72 7.41 7.09
CA TRP A 147 -29.69 6.39 6.87
C TRP A 147 -28.92 6.59 5.56
N GLY A 148 -28.97 7.77 4.98
CA GLY A 148 -28.35 8.10 3.71
C GLY A 148 -26.82 7.98 3.65
N PHE A 149 -26.15 7.78 4.77
CA PHE A 149 -24.73 7.51 4.88
C PHE A 149 -24.39 6.00 4.85
N ARG A 150 -25.40 5.12 4.84
CA ARG A 150 -25.25 3.66 4.78
C ARG A 150 -25.72 3.11 3.46
N GLY A 151 -24.95 2.18 2.89
CA GLY A 151 -25.27 1.42 1.70
C GLY A 151 -25.26 -0.08 1.96
N LYS A 152 -25.41 -0.86 0.89
CA LYS A 152 -25.20 -2.32 0.90
C LYS A 152 -23.99 -2.62 0.04
N ASN A 153 -23.13 -3.52 0.52
CA ASN A 153 -22.08 -4.09 -0.29
C ASN A 153 -22.62 -5.20 -1.21
N ASP A 154 -21.81 -5.71 -2.12
CA ASP A 154 -22.17 -6.76 -3.09
C ASP A 154 -22.67 -8.06 -2.44
N LYS A 155 -22.38 -8.28 -1.16
CA LYS A 155 -22.85 -9.41 -0.35
C LYS A 155 -24.10 -9.08 0.48
N GLY A 156 -24.71 -7.91 0.29
CA GLY A 156 -25.91 -7.45 1.01
C GLY A 156 -25.66 -6.93 2.44
N GLY A 157 -24.41 -6.88 2.89
CA GLY A 157 -24.03 -6.32 4.21
C GLY A 157 -24.12 -4.79 4.22
N LYS A 158 -24.50 -4.21 5.38
CA LYS A 158 -24.51 -2.76 5.56
C LYS A 158 -23.08 -2.22 5.58
N THR A 159 -22.80 -1.19 4.81
CA THR A 159 -21.51 -0.50 4.75
C THR A 159 -21.71 1.00 4.72
N VAL A 160 -20.67 1.78 4.94
CA VAL A 160 -20.66 3.22 4.69
C VAL A 160 -20.60 3.44 3.19
N ILE A 161 -21.30 4.46 2.68
CA ILE A 161 -21.26 4.77 1.23
C ILE A 161 -19.88 5.32 0.84
N ALA A 162 -19.48 5.05 -0.42
CA ALA A 162 -18.16 5.47 -0.92
C ALA A 162 -17.94 6.99 -0.90
N ASP A 163 -19.01 7.79 -0.99
CA ASP A 163 -18.93 9.24 -0.91
C ASP A 163 -18.34 9.73 0.41
N PHE A 164 -18.56 8.97 1.49
CA PHE A 164 -18.04 9.30 2.81
C PHE A 164 -16.51 9.35 2.88
N GLU A 165 -15.84 8.48 2.11
CA GLU A 165 -14.37 8.40 2.03
C GLU A 165 -13.75 9.52 1.16
N ARG A 166 -14.59 10.25 0.42
CA ARG A 166 -14.15 11.34 -0.46
C ARG A 166 -14.19 12.73 0.19
N ILE A 167 -14.59 12.79 1.45
CA ILE A 167 -14.78 14.04 2.19
C ILE A 167 -13.71 14.13 3.28
N ALA A 168 -13.04 15.27 3.38
CA ALA A 168 -12.06 15.52 4.44
C ALA A 168 -12.81 15.81 5.77
N TRP A 169 -12.83 14.80 6.66
CA TRP A 169 -13.52 14.87 7.95
C TRP A 169 -12.60 15.28 9.11
N ASN A 170 -11.33 14.87 9.06
CA ASN A 170 -10.36 15.05 10.16
C ASN A 170 -10.23 16.51 10.57
N GLY A 171 -10.45 16.78 11.86
CA GLY A 171 -10.43 18.13 12.44
C GLY A 171 -11.57 19.03 12.00
N ARG A 172 -12.46 18.57 11.10
CA ARG A 172 -13.52 19.39 10.51
C ARG A 172 -14.72 19.52 11.44
N GLN A 173 -15.28 20.72 11.54
CA GLN A 173 -16.52 20.96 12.27
C GLN A 173 -17.71 20.48 11.44
N VAL A 174 -18.58 19.66 12.03
CA VAL A 174 -19.76 19.09 11.38
C VAL A 174 -21.01 19.34 12.21
N PHE A 175 -21.97 20.10 11.67
CA PHE A 175 -23.27 20.32 12.26
C PHE A 175 -24.27 19.29 11.74
N ILE A 176 -24.87 18.48 12.59
CA ILE A 176 -25.96 17.57 12.21
C ILE A 176 -27.27 18.24 12.57
N VAL A 177 -28.07 18.54 11.55
CA VAL A 177 -29.35 19.29 11.66
C VAL A 177 -30.46 18.40 11.11
N TYR A 178 -30.89 17.45 11.92
CA TYR A 178 -32.04 16.60 11.61
C TYR A 178 -33.34 17.27 12.06
N ASP A 179 -34.48 16.77 11.55
CA ASP A 179 -35.81 17.29 11.92
C ASP A 179 -36.06 17.17 13.42
N SER A 180 -36.93 17.98 13.95
CA SER A 180 -37.26 18.03 15.38
C SER A 180 -37.69 16.69 15.98
N ASP A 181 -38.25 15.76 15.14
CA ASP A 181 -38.65 14.43 15.57
C ASP A 181 -37.47 13.51 15.91
N MET A 182 -36.20 13.92 15.63
CA MET A 182 -35.00 13.21 16.05
C MET A 182 -35.01 12.87 17.56
N TRP A 183 -35.67 13.70 18.37
CA TRP A 183 -35.71 13.53 19.85
C TRP A 183 -36.76 12.53 20.34
N THR A 184 -37.75 12.22 19.47
CA THR A 184 -38.91 11.38 19.82
C THR A 184 -38.98 10.11 18.94
N ASN A 185 -38.46 10.17 17.71
CA ASN A 185 -38.48 9.07 16.74
C ASN A 185 -37.25 8.18 16.89
N ARG A 186 -37.46 6.93 17.32
CA ARG A 186 -36.41 5.94 17.59
C ARG A 186 -35.50 5.69 16.39
N HIS A 187 -36.06 5.66 15.18
CA HIS A 187 -35.31 5.36 13.96
C HIS A 187 -34.39 6.53 13.59
N VAL A 188 -34.86 7.74 13.74
CA VAL A 188 -34.08 8.96 13.49
C VAL A 188 -32.98 9.11 14.54
N ALA A 189 -33.29 8.91 15.82
CA ALA A 189 -32.33 8.95 16.91
C ALA A 189 -31.20 7.92 16.74
N ALA A 190 -31.53 6.69 16.31
CA ALA A 190 -30.54 5.64 16.07
C ALA A 190 -29.64 5.98 14.89
N ALA A 191 -30.17 6.51 13.81
CA ALA A 191 -29.40 6.94 12.64
C ALA A 191 -28.47 8.11 12.99
N PHE A 192 -28.95 9.11 13.71
CA PHE A 192 -28.16 10.23 14.21
C PHE A 192 -26.97 9.76 15.05
N LEU A 193 -27.19 8.88 16.03
CA LEU A 193 -26.13 8.37 16.90
C LEU A 193 -25.09 7.55 16.13
N ASP A 194 -25.53 6.78 15.13
CA ASP A 194 -24.63 5.99 14.27
C ASP A 194 -23.78 6.91 13.39
N LEU A 195 -24.40 7.94 12.76
CA LEU A 195 -23.67 8.94 11.99
C LEU A 195 -22.68 9.73 12.85
N LYS A 196 -23.11 10.19 14.04
CA LYS A 196 -22.26 10.93 14.97
C LYS A 196 -21.03 10.12 15.37
N ASN A 197 -21.21 8.85 15.74
CA ASN A 197 -20.10 7.96 16.10
C ASN A 197 -19.16 7.72 14.92
N LEU A 198 -19.71 7.58 13.71
CA LEU A 198 -18.92 7.42 12.50
C LEU A 198 -18.06 8.65 12.21
N LEU A 199 -18.64 9.85 12.34
CA LEU A 199 -17.93 11.12 12.15
C LEU A 199 -16.84 11.34 13.21
N ILE A 200 -17.12 11.01 14.47
CA ILE A 200 -16.13 11.06 15.55
C ILE A 200 -15.00 10.07 15.26
N GLY A 201 -15.32 8.87 14.78
CA GLY A 201 -14.32 7.88 14.35
C GLY A 201 -13.46 8.32 13.15
N LYS A 202 -13.88 9.37 12.41
CA LYS A 202 -13.11 10.05 11.37
C LYS A 202 -12.48 11.37 11.86
N GLU A 203 -12.40 11.52 13.19
CA GLU A 203 -11.79 12.69 13.87
C GLU A 203 -12.48 14.03 13.57
N ALA A 204 -13.75 14.01 13.17
CA ALA A 204 -14.55 15.23 13.01
C ALA A 204 -15.03 15.78 14.35
N THR A 205 -15.13 17.11 14.46
CA THR A 205 -15.72 17.80 15.60
C THR A 205 -17.24 17.95 15.38
N VAL A 206 -18.01 17.00 15.91
CA VAL A 206 -19.45 16.94 15.65
C VAL A 206 -20.23 17.86 16.60
N ARG A 207 -21.12 18.68 16.05
CA ARG A 207 -22.05 19.57 16.71
C ARG A 207 -23.49 19.13 16.46
N THR A 208 -24.27 18.98 17.52
CA THR A 208 -25.67 18.57 17.45
C THR A 208 -26.55 19.79 17.51
N VAL A 209 -27.48 19.96 16.56
CA VAL A 209 -28.46 21.03 16.56
C VAL A 209 -29.84 20.47 16.94
N ARG A 210 -30.54 21.13 17.86
CA ARG A 210 -31.89 20.76 18.28
C ARG A 210 -32.92 21.77 17.74
N LEU A 211 -33.54 21.46 16.60
CA LEU A 211 -34.63 22.25 16.09
C LEU A 211 -35.85 22.16 17.03
N PRO A 212 -36.56 23.28 17.30
CA PRO A 212 -37.82 23.26 18.05
C PRO A 212 -38.93 22.59 17.23
N GLU A 213 -39.93 22.03 17.90
CA GLU A 213 -41.15 21.57 17.23
C GLU A 213 -41.90 22.76 16.64
N ALA A 214 -42.59 22.56 15.51
CA ALA A 214 -43.43 23.57 14.90
C ALA A 214 -44.59 23.94 15.82
N LYS A 215 -45.08 25.16 15.74
CA LYS A 215 -46.17 25.70 16.61
C LYS A 215 -47.49 24.91 16.54
N ASP A 216 -47.68 24.18 15.44
CA ASP A 216 -48.85 23.32 15.22
C ASP A 216 -48.61 21.85 15.64
N GLY A 217 -47.46 21.57 16.29
CA GLY A 217 -47.11 20.23 16.77
C GLY A 217 -46.60 19.27 15.70
N HIS A 218 -46.43 19.74 14.46
CA HIS A 218 -45.76 18.96 13.39
C HIS A 218 -44.24 18.98 13.52
N LYS A 219 -43.59 18.02 12.86
CA LYS A 219 -42.14 18.04 12.81
C LYS A 219 -41.63 19.26 12.03
N ASN A 220 -40.62 19.91 12.55
CA ASN A 220 -39.96 21.05 11.97
C ASN A 220 -38.60 20.63 11.36
N GLY A 221 -38.38 20.97 10.10
CA GLY A 221 -37.11 20.77 9.38
C GLY A 221 -36.32 22.07 9.28
N ALA A 222 -35.10 21.99 8.80
CA ALA A 222 -34.24 23.16 8.60
C ALA A 222 -34.85 24.14 7.56
N ASP A 223 -35.52 23.62 6.51
CA ASP A 223 -36.22 24.42 5.51
C ASP A 223 -37.46 25.15 6.08
N ASP A 224 -38.24 24.48 6.91
CA ASP A 224 -39.42 25.06 7.56
C ASP A 224 -38.99 26.14 8.57
N PHE A 225 -37.96 25.88 9.37
CA PHE A 225 -37.43 26.82 10.35
C PHE A 225 -36.90 28.11 9.68
N LEU A 226 -36.16 27.97 8.58
CA LEU A 226 -35.69 29.12 7.79
C LEU A 226 -36.83 29.86 7.13
N ALA A 227 -37.88 29.16 6.68
CA ALA A 227 -39.07 29.77 6.10
C ALA A 227 -39.91 30.60 7.09
N GLU A 228 -39.82 30.33 8.39
CA GLU A 228 -40.38 31.14 9.48
C GLU A 228 -39.64 32.46 9.70
N GLY A 229 -38.56 32.73 8.92
CA GLY A 229 -37.79 33.97 9.01
C GLY A 229 -36.53 33.89 9.90
N HIS A 230 -36.18 32.71 10.36
CA HIS A 230 -34.94 32.47 11.11
C HIS A 230 -33.73 32.45 10.19
N THR A 231 -32.57 32.71 10.76
CA THR A 231 -31.28 32.74 10.04
C THR A 231 -30.44 31.48 10.27
N LEU A 232 -29.36 31.30 9.48
CA LEU A 232 -28.37 30.25 9.70
C LEU A 232 -27.70 30.36 11.09
N GLN A 233 -27.53 31.58 11.60
CA GLN A 233 -27.01 31.84 12.92
C GLN A 233 -27.97 31.35 14.02
N ASP A 234 -29.30 31.58 13.84
CA ASP A 234 -30.28 31.04 14.78
C ASP A 234 -30.26 29.53 14.87
N ILE A 235 -30.04 28.82 13.71
CA ILE A 235 -29.86 27.36 13.71
C ILE A 235 -28.60 26.98 14.47
N LYS A 236 -27.53 27.73 14.33
CA LYS A 236 -26.25 27.47 15.03
C LYS A 236 -26.38 27.67 16.53
N ASP A 237 -27.16 28.68 16.95
CA ASP A 237 -27.40 28.99 18.37
C ASP A 237 -28.25 27.89 19.06
N LEU A 238 -28.90 27.03 18.29
CA LEU A 238 -29.61 25.83 18.78
C LEU A 238 -28.68 24.63 19.00
N GLU A 239 -27.34 24.83 18.95
CA GLU A 239 -26.36 23.79 19.29
C GLU A 239 -26.61 23.32 20.74
N THR A 240 -26.58 22.02 20.91
CA THR A 240 -26.79 21.39 22.21
C THR A 240 -25.80 20.26 22.47
N PRO A 241 -25.20 20.16 23.67
CA PRO A 241 -24.43 18.98 24.06
C PRO A 241 -25.33 17.77 24.34
N ALA A 242 -26.65 17.99 24.48
CA ALA A 242 -27.61 16.91 24.72
C ALA A 242 -27.65 15.99 23.48
N GLU A 243 -27.76 14.70 23.75
CA GLU A 243 -28.01 13.71 22.70
C GLU A 243 -29.50 13.28 22.82
N PRO A 244 -30.15 12.97 21.67
CA PRO A 244 -31.41 12.29 21.72
C PRO A 244 -31.21 11.09 22.64
N LYS A 245 -32.06 10.95 23.65
CA LYS A 245 -31.96 9.79 24.54
C LYS A 245 -31.88 8.59 23.62
N LYS A 246 -30.72 7.89 23.68
CA LYS A 246 -30.71 6.52 23.23
C LYS A 246 -31.93 5.98 23.91
N VAL A 247 -33.00 5.76 23.16
CA VAL A 247 -34.05 4.90 23.66
C VAL A 247 -33.34 3.57 23.69
N THR A 248 -32.57 3.37 24.76
CA THR A 248 -32.33 2.05 25.26
C THR A 248 -33.70 1.46 25.14
N ARG A 249 -33.86 0.47 24.25
CA ARG A 249 -35.02 -0.39 24.42
C ARG A 249 -35.07 -0.56 25.91
N GLN A 250 -35.98 0.11 26.56
CA GLN A 250 -36.31 -0.16 27.96
C GLN A 250 -36.42 -1.67 28.16
N ASN A 251 -36.48 -2.40 27.10
CA ASN A 251 -36.70 -3.81 26.89
C ASN A 251 -35.45 -4.64 26.49
N ILE A 252 -34.23 -4.13 26.44
CA ILE A 252 -33.09 -5.02 26.40
C ILE A 252 -32.89 -5.68 27.78
N LYS A 253 -33.20 -4.99 28.86
CA LYS A 253 -33.30 -5.60 30.20
C LYS A 253 -34.44 -6.63 30.33
N ASP A 254 -35.50 -6.51 29.53
CA ASP A 254 -36.68 -7.36 29.62
C ASP A 254 -36.58 -8.65 28.77
N PHE A 255 -35.55 -8.80 27.91
CA PHE A 255 -35.40 -9.96 27.05
C PHE A 255 -34.23 -10.87 27.38
N TYR A 256 -33.22 -10.41 28.12
CA TYR A 256 -32.11 -11.24 28.60
C TYR A 256 -31.41 -10.62 29.80
N THR A 257 -30.93 -11.47 30.70
CA THR A 257 -30.06 -11.07 31.83
C THR A 257 -28.63 -11.52 31.55
N ILE A 258 -27.68 -10.70 32.01
CA ILE A 258 -26.28 -11.08 32.18
C ILE A 258 -26.06 -11.00 33.69
N ASP A 259 -25.88 -12.11 34.33
CA ASP A 259 -25.33 -12.18 35.67
C ASP A 259 -24.05 -13.02 35.68
N SER A 260 -23.50 -13.22 36.85
CA SER A 260 -22.31 -14.07 37.01
C SER A 260 -22.58 -15.55 36.70
N THR A 261 -23.83 -15.95 36.47
CA THR A 261 -24.24 -17.33 36.30
C THR A 261 -24.44 -17.73 34.84
N GLY A 262 -24.83 -16.78 33.93
CA GLY A 262 -25.06 -17.17 32.56
C GLY A 262 -25.64 -16.06 31.67
N TYR A 263 -25.92 -16.42 30.41
CA TYR A 263 -26.66 -15.62 29.44
C TYR A 263 -28.04 -16.21 29.21
N TYR A 264 -29.10 -15.46 29.51
CA TYR A 264 -30.48 -15.90 29.46
C TYR A 264 -31.32 -14.98 28.56
N PHE A 265 -32.23 -15.58 27.82
CA PHE A 265 -33.33 -14.91 27.13
C PHE A 265 -34.57 -14.94 28.01
N LEU A 266 -35.14 -13.77 28.31
CA LEU A 266 -36.34 -13.62 29.10
C LEU A 266 -37.56 -13.69 28.17
N LYS A 267 -38.40 -14.71 28.41
CA LYS A 267 -39.66 -14.91 27.67
C LYS A 267 -40.84 -14.73 28.64
N THR A 268 -41.80 -13.89 28.27
CA THR A 268 -43.04 -13.76 28.99
C THR A 268 -43.96 -14.94 28.63
N ASP A 269 -44.46 -15.67 29.61
CA ASP A 269 -45.45 -16.72 29.40
C ASP A 269 -46.87 -16.16 29.19
N ALA A 270 -47.83 -17.04 28.93
CA ALA A 270 -49.23 -16.66 28.69
C ALA A 270 -49.93 -16.04 29.92
N HIS A 271 -49.34 -16.17 31.11
CA HIS A 271 -49.88 -15.67 32.39
C HIS A 271 -49.14 -14.44 32.92
N GLY A 272 -48.19 -13.87 32.07
CA GLY A 272 -47.39 -12.72 32.48
C GLY A 272 -46.17 -13.04 33.34
N GLY A 273 -45.85 -14.31 33.53
CA GLY A 273 -44.64 -14.78 34.20
C GLY A 273 -43.42 -14.67 33.27
N THR A 274 -42.23 -14.50 33.87
CA THR A 274 -40.98 -14.45 33.12
C THR A 274 -40.26 -15.80 33.21
N ILE A 275 -39.97 -16.41 32.09
CA ILE A 275 -39.17 -17.64 31.96
C ILE A 275 -37.77 -17.28 31.46
N GLU A 276 -36.73 -17.72 32.18
CA GLU A 276 -35.33 -17.58 31.80
C GLU A 276 -34.89 -18.79 30.97
N LEU A 277 -34.56 -18.56 29.69
CA LEU A 277 -34.06 -19.59 28.81
C LEU A 277 -32.57 -19.38 28.55
N PRO A 278 -31.67 -20.34 28.87
CA PRO A 278 -30.25 -20.18 28.62
C PRO A 278 -30.01 -20.10 27.10
N ILE A 279 -29.13 -19.16 26.70
CA ILE A 279 -28.76 -18.96 25.29
C ILE A 279 -27.35 -19.44 24.97
N ALA A 280 -26.51 -19.67 25.99
CA ALA A 280 -25.20 -20.32 25.85
C ALA A 280 -24.88 -21.05 27.18
N ASN A 281 -24.09 -22.13 27.10
CA ASN A 281 -23.58 -22.83 28.28
C ASN A 281 -22.28 -22.22 28.82
N PHE A 282 -21.91 -21.01 28.37
CA PHE A 282 -20.72 -20.29 28.80
C PHE A 282 -20.99 -18.80 28.96
N VAL A 283 -20.16 -18.16 29.76
CA VAL A 283 -19.98 -16.70 29.79
C VAL A 283 -18.57 -16.38 29.29
N ALA A 284 -18.42 -15.29 28.53
CA ALA A 284 -17.14 -14.88 28.01
C ALA A 284 -16.97 -13.36 28.01
N LYS A 285 -15.74 -12.90 28.05
CA LYS A 285 -15.41 -11.48 27.87
C LYS A 285 -14.12 -11.31 27.09
N ILE A 286 -14.07 -10.25 26.33
CA ILE A 286 -12.83 -9.77 25.71
C ILE A 286 -12.04 -9.08 26.82
N VAL A 287 -10.82 -9.49 27.07
CA VAL A 287 -9.93 -8.89 28.07
C VAL A 287 -8.92 -7.93 27.43
N GLU A 288 -8.62 -8.13 26.15
CA GLU A 288 -7.68 -7.28 25.40
C GLU A 288 -8.12 -7.16 23.94
N ASN A 289 -8.09 -5.92 23.44
CA ASN A 289 -8.20 -5.58 22.02
C ASN A 289 -6.78 -5.33 21.51
N THR A 290 -6.25 -6.25 20.72
CA THR A 290 -4.90 -6.16 20.17
C THR A 290 -4.99 -5.66 18.74
N ILE A 291 -4.40 -4.51 18.44
CA ILE A 291 -4.22 -3.99 17.08
C ILE A 291 -2.83 -4.39 16.62
N ILE A 292 -2.75 -5.20 15.58
CA ILE A 292 -1.50 -5.63 14.94
C ILE A 292 -1.27 -4.74 13.72
N ASP A 293 -0.17 -3.99 13.74
CA ASP A 293 0.23 -3.04 12.70
C ASP A 293 1.50 -3.58 12.01
N ASP A 294 1.40 -3.95 10.72
CA ASP A 294 2.54 -4.44 9.93
C ASP A 294 3.21 -3.33 9.10
N GLY A 295 2.78 -2.08 9.30
CA GLY A 295 3.25 -0.90 8.58
C GLY A 295 2.35 -0.51 7.41
N ASP A 296 1.74 -1.47 6.74
CA ASP A 296 0.85 -1.25 5.58
C ASP A 296 -0.60 -1.49 5.94
N THR A 297 -0.86 -2.48 6.80
CA THR A 297 -2.20 -2.89 7.21
C THR A 297 -2.32 -2.99 8.73
N GLN A 298 -3.55 -2.84 9.22
CA GLN A 298 -3.87 -3.07 10.63
C GLN A 298 -4.90 -4.19 10.75
N ASP A 299 -4.59 -5.19 11.56
CA ASP A 299 -5.49 -6.28 11.93
C ASP A 299 -5.85 -6.19 13.40
N THR A 300 -7.12 -6.36 13.72
CA THR A 300 -7.58 -6.34 15.12
C THR A 300 -7.91 -7.74 15.59
N ARG A 301 -7.40 -8.12 16.75
CA ARG A 301 -7.65 -9.40 17.42
C ARG A 301 -8.14 -9.17 18.81
N PHE A 302 -9.02 -10.05 19.25
CA PHE A 302 -9.57 -10.06 20.59
C PHE A 302 -9.01 -11.22 21.39
N LYS A 303 -8.44 -10.95 22.57
CA LYS A 303 -8.16 -12.00 23.55
C LYS A 303 -9.41 -12.22 24.39
N VAL A 304 -9.92 -13.43 24.35
CA VAL A 304 -11.19 -13.81 24.97
C VAL A 304 -10.94 -14.85 26.04
N ILE A 305 -11.47 -14.59 27.22
CA ILE A 305 -11.58 -15.60 28.29
C ILE A 305 -13.02 -16.01 28.45
N GLY A 306 -13.24 -17.22 28.91
CA GLY A 306 -14.57 -17.74 29.16
C GLY A 306 -14.63 -18.70 30.35
N ARG A 307 -15.84 -19.02 30.74
CA ARG A 307 -16.14 -19.98 31.82
C ARG A 307 -17.44 -20.71 31.50
N LEU A 308 -17.48 -21.99 31.76
CA LEU A 308 -18.69 -22.78 31.62
C LEU A 308 -19.69 -22.44 32.77
N THR A 309 -20.98 -22.38 32.42
CA THR A 309 -22.03 -22.03 33.39
C THR A 309 -22.41 -23.21 34.30
N GLU A 310 -22.21 -24.45 33.85
CA GLU A 310 -22.62 -25.66 34.56
C GLU A 310 -21.74 -26.00 35.77
N ASN A 311 -20.43 -25.86 35.63
CA ASN A 311 -19.45 -26.29 36.64
C ASN A 311 -18.43 -25.23 37.02
N ASN A 312 -18.55 -23.99 36.50
CA ASN A 312 -17.61 -22.89 36.65
C ASN A 312 -16.19 -23.17 36.15
N GLU A 313 -16.02 -24.16 35.28
CA GLU A 313 -14.72 -24.49 34.67
C GLU A 313 -14.24 -23.31 33.78
N ASN A 314 -13.02 -22.84 34.00
CA ASN A 314 -12.43 -21.82 33.14
C ASN A 314 -12.08 -22.40 31.77
N LEU A 315 -12.49 -21.69 30.72
CA LEU A 315 -12.09 -22.00 29.35
C LEU A 315 -10.74 -21.35 29.05
N PRO A 316 -9.91 -21.95 28.20
CA PRO A 316 -8.62 -21.39 27.85
C PRO A 316 -8.75 -20.00 27.24
N LEU A 317 -7.78 -19.12 27.54
CA LEU A 317 -7.63 -17.85 26.84
C LEU A 317 -7.40 -18.13 25.35
N VAL A 318 -8.17 -17.46 24.49
CA VAL A 318 -8.11 -17.63 23.05
C VAL A 318 -7.97 -16.30 22.34
N GLU A 319 -7.25 -16.30 21.23
CA GLU A 319 -7.13 -15.15 20.35
C GLU A 319 -8.02 -15.34 19.11
N VAL A 320 -8.85 -14.35 18.82
CA VAL A 320 -9.86 -14.38 17.77
C VAL A 320 -9.72 -13.14 16.89
N PRO A 321 -9.52 -13.27 15.56
CA PRO A 321 -9.56 -12.13 14.67
C PRO A 321 -10.91 -11.41 14.73
N ALA A 322 -10.91 -10.07 14.81
CA ALA A 322 -12.14 -9.29 14.89
C ALA A 322 -13.07 -9.53 13.69
N ALA A 323 -12.50 -9.74 12.50
CA ALA A 323 -13.26 -10.03 11.29
C ALA A 323 -14.10 -11.32 11.37
N SER A 324 -13.66 -12.33 12.16
CA SER A 324 -14.36 -13.60 12.33
C SER A 324 -15.11 -13.71 13.67
N PHE A 325 -14.97 -12.73 14.55
CA PHE A 325 -15.53 -12.77 15.89
C PHE A 325 -17.05 -12.92 15.90
N ASP A 326 -17.72 -12.14 15.05
CA ASP A 326 -19.18 -12.11 14.99
C ASP A 326 -19.81 -13.39 14.39
N SER A 327 -19.00 -14.26 13.80
CA SER A 327 -19.49 -15.59 13.34
C SER A 327 -19.76 -16.57 14.48
N LEU A 328 -19.13 -16.36 15.65
CA LEU A 328 -19.07 -17.31 16.78
C LEU A 328 -18.50 -18.71 16.42
N SER A 329 -18.00 -18.91 15.22
CA SER A 329 -17.36 -20.18 14.82
C SER A 329 -16.12 -20.49 15.66
N TRP A 330 -15.48 -19.44 16.18
CA TRP A 330 -14.34 -19.57 17.07
C TRP A 330 -14.66 -20.28 18.39
N VAL A 331 -15.91 -20.24 18.88
CA VAL A 331 -16.34 -20.98 20.07
C VAL A 331 -16.05 -22.48 19.89
N THR A 332 -16.49 -23.04 18.76
CA THR A 332 -16.24 -24.47 18.46
C THR A 332 -14.78 -24.71 18.06
N THR A 333 -14.16 -23.85 17.26
CA THR A 333 -12.78 -24.08 16.77
C THR A 333 -11.72 -23.93 17.87
N LYS A 334 -11.97 -23.12 18.90
CA LYS A 334 -11.00 -22.84 19.98
C LYS A 334 -11.33 -23.55 21.29
N TRP A 335 -12.63 -23.69 21.63
CA TRP A 335 -13.07 -24.33 22.88
C TRP A 335 -13.65 -25.73 22.65
N GLY A 336 -13.74 -26.18 21.39
CA GLY A 336 -14.22 -27.51 21.04
C GLY A 336 -15.70 -27.68 21.32
N THR A 337 -16.08 -28.88 21.74
CA THR A 337 -17.46 -29.24 22.08
C THR A 337 -17.89 -28.81 23.47
N LYS A 338 -16.95 -28.32 24.30
CA LYS A 338 -17.27 -27.89 25.68
C LYS A 338 -18.16 -26.66 25.72
N ALA A 339 -17.95 -25.71 24.81
CA ALA A 339 -18.71 -24.47 24.78
C ALA A 339 -19.59 -24.40 23.55
N PHE A 340 -20.85 -24.05 23.72
CA PHE A 340 -21.83 -23.95 22.63
C PHE A 340 -22.92 -22.93 22.89
N VAL A 341 -23.56 -22.48 21.82
CA VAL A 341 -24.74 -21.63 21.82
C VAL A 341 -25.96 -22.52 21.61
N TYR A 342 -26.98 -22.39 22.44
CA TYR A 342 -28.22 -23.19 22.33
C TYR A 342 -28.98 -22.81 21.04
N ALA A 343 -29.19 -23.77 20.17
CA ALA A 343 -29.97 -23.58 18.96
C ALA A 343 -31.47 -23.48 19.23
N GLY A 344 -32.15 -22.56 18.59
CA GLY A 344 -33.63 -22.50 18.60
C GLY A 344 -34.25 -21.80 19.82
N THR A 345 -33.46 -21.29 20.77
CA THR A 345 -34.01 -20.52 21.92
C THR A 345 -34.70 -19.24 21.43
N THR A 346 -34.12 -18.54 20.45
CA THR A 346 -34.71 -17.38 19.78
C THR A 346 -34.10 -17.23 18.39
N ARG A 347 -34.76 -16.47 17.50
CA ARG A 347 -34.22 -16.19 16.13
C ARG A 347 -32.85 -15.53 16.14
N ASN A 348 -32.54 -14.74 17.17
CA ASN A 348 -31.33 -13.93 17.27
C ASN A 348 -30.41 -14.40 18.42
N THR A 349 -30.35 -15.70 18.71
CA THR A 349 -29.59 -16.24 19.85
C THR A 349 -28.09 -15.87 19.74
N LYS A 350 -27.50 -15.99 18.54
CA LYS A 350 -26.09 -15.64 18.31
C LYS A 350 -25.81 -14.16 18.57
N GLU A 351 -26.66 -13.28 18.04
CA GLU A 351 -26.54 -11.82 18.22
C GLU A 351 -26.68 -11.42 19.69
N LEU A 352 -27.52 -12.13 20.43
CA LEU A 352 -27.66 -11.90 21.87
C LEU A 352 -26.41 -12.33 22.64
N VAL A 353 -25.83 -13.50 22.34
CA VAL A 353 -24.57 -13.95 22.96
C VAL A 353 -23.45 -12.94 22.65
N LEU A 354 -23.28 -12.51 21.38
CA LEU A 354 -22.31 -11.51 21.00
C LEU A 354 -22.50 -10.18 21.72
N THR A 355 -23.76 -9.72 21.80
CA THR A 355 -24.07 -8.49 22.54
C THR A 355 -23.65 -8.60 24.00
N ASN A 356 -23.89 -9.74 24.64
CA ASN A 356 -23.53 -9.98 26.01
C ASN A 356 -22.01 -10.03 26.23
N ILE A 357 -21.29 -10.72 25.35
CA ILE A 357 -19.82 -10.73 25.37
C ILE A 357 -19.30 -9.28 25.26
N LYS A 358 -19.75 -8.53 24.23
CA LYS A 358 -19.31 -7.14 24.00
C LYS A 358 -19.65 -6.20 25.18
N ARG A 359 -20.81 -6.37 25.81
CA ARG A 359 -21.20 -5.58 27.01
C ARG A 359 -20.34 -5.89 28.21
N GLY A 360 -20.05 -7.16 28.47
CA GLY A 360 -19.15 -7.60 29.54
C GLY A 360 -17.67 -7.24 29.32
N SER A 361 -17.33 -6.72 28.13
CA SER A 361 -15.95 -6.44 27.72
C SER A 361 -15.60 -4.95 27.66
N ARG A 362 -16.37 -4.07 28.32
CA ARG A 362 -16.16 -2.60 28.26
C ARG A 362 -14.83 -2.15 28.85
N GLU A 363 -14.24 -2.94 29.70
CA GLU A 363 -12.97 -2.68 30.38
C GLU A 363 -11.79 -3.41 29.72
N ALA A 364 -11.98 -3.92 28.51
CA ALA A 364 -10.92 -4.60 27.77
C ALA A 364 -9.75 -3.64 27.52
N LEU A 365 -8.55 -4.13 27.79
CA LEU A 365 -7.32 -3.38 27.52
C LEU A 365 -7.14 -3.15 26.02
N TYR A 366 -6.62 -2.00 25.64
CA TYR A 366 -6.21 -1.72 24.27
C TYR A 366 -4.69 -1.81 24.19
N ARG A 367 -4.19 -2.66 23.31
CA ARG A 367 -2.77 -2.84 23.05
C ARG A 367 -2.50 -2.74 21.57
N LYS A 368 -1.52 -1.95 21.18
CA LYS A 368 -1.02 -1.90 19.81
C LYS A 368 0.32 -2.63 19.73
N ILE A 369 0.43 -3.52 18.76
CA ILE A 369 1.62 -4.33 18.51
C ILE A 369 2.10 -4.05 17.09
N TYR A 370 3.36 -3.69 16.94
CA TYR A 370 3.99 -3.53 15.64
C TYR A 370 4.72 -4.82 15.27
N THR A 371 4.56 -5.28 14.02
CA THR A 371 5.16 -6.53 13.52
C THR A 371 6.22 -6.29 12.46
N HIS A 372 6.77 -5.10 12.41
CA HIS A 372 7.85 -4.69 11.53
C HIS A 372 8.86 -3.81 12.27
N THR A 373 10.00 -3.59 11.67
CA THR A 373 11.03 -2.66 12.14
C THR A 373 11.00 -1.33 11.35
N GLY A 374 11.91 -0.42 11.68
CA GLY A 374 12.11 0.82 10.93
C GLY A 374 11.20 1.96 11.34
N TRP A 375 11.20 3.03 10.55
CA TRP A 375 10.50 4.26 10.87
C TRP A 375 8.97 4.10 10.85
N ARG A 376 8.34 4.66 11.88
CA ARG A 376 6.88 4.76 11.99
C ARG A 376 6.50 6.09 12.62
N GLU A 377 5.53 6.78 12.04
CA GLU A 377 4.91 7.93 12.69
C GLU A 377 3.89 7.46 13.71
N ILE A 378 4.08 7.87 14.98
CA ILE A 378 3.23 7.50 16.11
C ILE A 378 2.96 8.75 16.94
N ASP A 379 1.70 9.14 17.04
CA ASP A 379 1.26 10.35 17.75
C ASP A 379 1.95 11.65 17.23
N GLY A 380 2.19 11.72 15.93
CA GLY A 380 2.83 12.85 15.27
C GLY A 380 4.36 12.91 15.40
N GLU A 381 4.99 11.88 15.98
CA GLU A 381 6.44 11.75 16.10
C GLU A 381 6.96 10.56 15.29
N MET A 382 8.10 10.76 14.64
CA MET A 382 8.84 9.67 14.01
C MET A 382 9.61 8.90 15.07
N VAL A 383 9.42 7.56 15.08
CA VAL A 383 10.15 6.64 15.94
C VAL A 383 10.69 5.49 15.11
N PHE A 384 11.79 4.90 15.54
CA PHE A 384 12.39 3.76 14.85
C PHE A 384 12.13 2.47 15.61
N LEU A 385 11.34 1.57 15.03
CA LEU A 385 10.95 0.31 15.63
C LEU A 385 12.07 -0.72 15.52
N THR A 386 12.32 -1.45 16.61
CA THR A 386 13.29 -2.57 16.71
C THR A 386 12.65 -3.74 17.43
N ALA A 387 13.29 -4.92 17.41
CA ALA A 387 12.78 -6.08 18.13
C ALA A 387 12.68 -5.87 19.65
N GLY A 388 13.47 -4.94 20.21
CA GLY A 388 13.45 -4.58 21.64
C GLY A 388 12.46 -3.46 22.00
N GLY A 389 11.70 -2.93 21.04
CA GLY A 389 10.82 -1.78 21.24
C GLY A 389 11.07 -0.69 20.20
N ALA A 390 11.31 0.55 20.62
CA ALA A 390 11.57 1.65 19.69
C ALA A 390 12.70 2.55 20.20
N ILE A 391 13.47 3.11 19.28
CA ILE A 391 14.40 4.21 19.53
C ILE A 391 13.62 5.53 19.43
N GLY A 392 13.73 6.34 20.47
CA GLY A 392 13.10 7.66 20.55
C GLY A 392 11.69 7.70 21.15
N LYS A 393 11.13 6.57 21.61
CA LYS A 393 9.87 6.51 22.36
C LYS A 393 9.82 5.22 23.19
N LYS A 394 9.48 5.34 24.49
CA LYS A 394 9.31 4.19 25.39
C LYS A 394 7.91 3.60 25.29
N ASP A 395 7.72 2.40 25.85
CA ASP A 395 6.42 1.72 26.01
C ASP A 395 5.71 1.29 24.72
N LEU A 396 6.48 1.13 23.63
CA LEU A 396 5.97 0.55 22.40
C LEU A 396 6.26 -0.97 22.36
N THR A 397 5.27 -1.74 21.93
CA THR A 397 5.42 -3.18 21.78
C THR A 397 5.69 -3.54 20.33
N VAL A 398 6.83 -4.15 20.09
CA VAL A 398 7.19 -4.75 18.78
C VAL A 398 7.29 -6.25 18.96
N GLU A 399 6.54 -7.02 18.20
CA GLU A 399 6.54 -8.48 18.25
C GLU A 399 6.85 -9.05 16.86
N LEU A 400 8.10 -9.43 16.64
CA LEU A 400 8.53 -10.12 15.43
C LEU A 400 8.44 -11.63 15.67
N GLU A 401 7.66 -12.34 14.84
CA GLU A 401 7.42 -13.78 15.04
C GLU A 401 8.69 -14.62 14.83
N ASN A 402 9.53 -14.23 13.85
CA ASN A 402 10.70 -15.01 13.48
C ASN A 402 11.88 -14.72 14.40
N LYS A 403 12.55 -15.80 14.88
CA LYS A 403 13.71 -15.71 15.78
C LYS A 403 14.89 -14.93 15.16
N ARG A 404 15.08 -15.01 13.83
CA ARG A 404 16.17 -14.31 13.14
C ARG A 404 15.93 -12.79 13.17
N LEU A 405 14.68 -12.33 12.98
CA LEU A 405 14.34 -10.92 13.05
C LEU A 405 14.39 -10.35 14.47
N LYS A 406 14.22 -11.18 15.50
CA LYS A 406 14.36 -10.75 16.90
C LYS A 406 15.78 -10.31 17.24
N ARG A 407 16.75 -10.62 16.40
CA ARG A 407 18.14 -10.16 16.57
C ARG A 407 18.34 -8.69 16.20
N TYR A 408 17.43 -8.11 15.39
CA TYR A 408 17.41 -6.66 15.11
C TYR A 408 16.95 -5.88 16.35
N ASN A 409 17.79 -5.89 17.36
CA ASN A 409 17.50 -5.33 18.67
C ASN A 409 18.47 -4.20 19.00
N LEU A 410 18.01 -2.98 18.82
CA LEU A 410 18.69 -1.77 19.21
C LEU A 410 18.16 -1.27 20.55
N THR A 411 19.06 -0.81 21.39
CA THR A 411 18.73 -0.12 22.63
C THR A 411 19.20 1.33 22.54
N GLU A 412 18.54 2.21 23.25
CA GLU A 412 19.00 3.60 23.33
C GLU A 412 20.47 3.63 23.82
N PRO A 413 21.30 4.51 23.23
CA PRO A 413 22.70 4.55 23.55
C PRO A 413 22.92 4.91 25.02
N ALA A 414 23.80 4.15 25.67
CA ALA A 414 24.24 4.40 27.05
C ALA A 414 25.76 4.49 27.05
N GLY A 415 26.34 5.66 27.43
CA GLY A 415 27.78 5.88 27.45
C GLY A 415 28.29 6.85 26.37
N GLU A 416 29.58 6.84 26.11
CA GLU A 416 30.21 7.74 25.13
C GLU A 416 29.93 7.28 23.69
N ILE A 417 29.12 8.05 22.98
CA ILE A 417 28.76 7.81 21.59
C ILE A 417 29.98 7.89 20.66
N SER A 418 30.89 8.79 20.90
CA SER A 418 32.09 9.00 20.08
C SER A 418 32.98 7.75 20.00
N GLU A 419 33.10 6.96 21.08
CA GLU A 419 33.82 5.67 21.06
C GLU A 419 33.10 4.67 20.15
N ALA A 420 31.79 4.56 20.27
CA ALA A 420 30.99 3.67 19.44
C ALA A 420 31.08 4.05 17.95
N VAL A 421 31.01 5.34 17.64
CA VAL A 421 31.12 5.86 16.27
C VAL A 421 32.52 5.58 15.71
N ARG A 422 33.57 5.78 16.50
CA ARG A 422 34.95 5.44 16.12
C ARG A 422 35.09 3.95 15.79
N THR A 423 34.54 3.09 16.65
CA THR A 423 34.50 1.63 16.40
C THR A 423 33.76 1.27 15.11
N SER A 424 32.65 1.97 14.81
CA SER A 424 31.95 1.79 13.53
C SER A 424 32.81 2.20 12.33
N LEU A 425 33.58 3.30 12.43
CA LEU A 425 34.51 3.72 11.38
C LEU A 425 35.70 2.75 11.22
N ASP A 426 36.16 2.13 12.30
CA ASP A 426 37.23 1.13 12.26
C ASP A 426 36.85 -0.10 11.43
N PHE A 427 35.53 -0.32 11.15
CA PHE A 427 35.10 -1.32 10.19
C PHE A 427 35.72 -1.12 8.80
N LEU A 428 35.98 0.12 8.39
CA LEU A 428 36.61 0.42 7.11
C LEU A 428 38.03 -0.14 7.01
N ASN A 429 38.70 -0.36 8.14
CA ASN A 429 40.06 -0.81 8.22
C ASN A 429 40.23 -2.36 8.30
N ILE A 430 39.12 -3.11 8.41
CA ILE A 430 39.16 -4.57 8.52
C ILE A 430 39.57 -5.27 7.22
N GLY A 431 39.61 -4.54 6.11
CA GLY A 431 39.97 -5.05 4.79
C GLY A 431 40.26 -3.91 3.81
N ALA A 432 40.41 -4.32 2.54
CA ALA A 432 40.52 -3.37 1.45
C ALA A 432 39.29 -2.45 1.42
N LEU A 433 39.51 -1.16 1.26
CA LEU A 433 38.46 -0.15 1.33
C LEU A 433 37.38 -0.35 0.26
N GLU A 434 37.77 -0.90 -0.89
CA GLU A 434 36.89 -1.31 -2.00
C GLU A 434 35.83 -2.34 -1.55
N ILE A 435 36.10 -3.13 -0.50
CA ILE A 435 35.18 -4.12 0.05
C ILE A 435 34.39 -3.54 1.21
N THR A 436 35.08 -2.91 2.16
CA THR A 436 34.47 -2.49 3.42
C THR A 436 33.60 -1.23 3.31
N LEU A 437 33.98 -0.28 2.45
CA LEU A 437 33.26 0.99 2.27
C LEU A 437 31.84 0.81 1.74
N PRO A 438 31.57 0.07 0.63
CA PRO A 438 30.19 -0.09 0.16
C PRO A 438 29.30 -0.83 1.17
N ILE A 439 29.88 -1.75 1.98
CA ILE A 439 29.13 -2.44 3.03
C ILE A 439 28.77 -1.46 4.16
N TRP A 440 29.76 -0.68 4.63
CA TRP A 440 29.54 0.32 5.66
C TRP A 440 28.55 1.41 5.20
N SER A 441 28.69 1.89 3.98
CA SER A 441 27.76 2.84 3.36
C SER A 441 26.32 2.29 3.31
N LEU A 442 26.15 1.00 3.02
CA LEU A 442 24.85 0.33 3.01
C LEU A 442 24.21 0.34 4.40
N MET A 443 24.98 0.17 5.47
CA MET A 443 24.46 0.21 6.84
C MET A 443 23.89 1.60 7.18
N TYR A 444 24.59 2.66 6.82
CA TYR A 444 24.15 4.04 7.09
C TYR A 444 23.08 4.54 6.09
N LEU A 445 22.97 3.89 4.94
CA LEU A 445 21.88 4.14 3.97
C LEU A 445 20.55 3.51 4.43
N ALA A 446 20.59 2.39 5.13
CA ALA A 446 19.37 1.63 5.45
C ALA A 446 18.31 2.43 6.23
N PRO A 447 18.63 3.22 7.27
CA PRO A 447 17.65 4.07 7.94
C PRO A 447 17.09 5.22 7.08
N LEU A 448 17.66 5.47 5.91
CA LEU A 448 17.19 6.48 4.96
C LEU A 448 16.18 5.93 3.94
N CYS A 449 15.87 4.62 3.98
CA CYS A 449 14.97 3.97 3.03
C CYS A 449 13.57 4.56 3.02
N GLU A 450 13.05 5.02 4.16
CA GLU A 450 11.74 5.70 4.27
C GLU A 450 11.65 6.99 3.45
N ILE A 451 12.79 7.62 3.13
CA ILE A 451 12.84 8.87 2.35
C ILE A 451 13.29 8.62 0.91
N LEU A 452 14.29 7.76 0.71
CA LEU A 452 15.01 7.61 -0.56
C LEU A 452 14.52 6.47 -1.44
N PHE A 453 13.90 5.43 -0.85
CA PHE A 453 13.44 4.23 -1.56
C PHE A 453 14.49 3.61 -2.50
N PRO A 454 15.69 3.18 -1.99
CA PRO A 454 16.73 2.62 -2.84
C PRO A 454 16.27 1.35 -3.54
N SER A 455 16.61 1.22 -4.84
CA SER A 455 16.14 0.13 -5.69
C SER A 455 17.28 -0.75 -6.24
N PHE A 456 18.28 -1.04 -5.41
CA PHE A 456 19.41 -1.91 -5.75
C PHE A 456 19.73 -2.89 -4.62
N THR A 457 20.53 -3.89 -4.93
CA THR A 457 21.04 -4.88 -3.99
C THR A 457 22.57 -4.85 -4.00
N LEU A 458 23.20 -4.92 -2.84
CA LEU A 458 24.64 -5.11 -2.76
C LEU A 458 24.97 -6.61 -2.76
N TRP A 459 25.88 -7.06 -3.64
CA TRP A 459 26.20 -8.45 -3.86
C TRP A 459 27.67 -8.72 -3.58
N LEU A 460 27.96 -9.42 -2.48
CA LEU A 460 29.33 -9.85 -2.15
C LEU A 460 29.58 -11.23 -2.70
N TYR A 461 30.57 -11.37 -3.58
CA TYR A 461 30.91 -12.67 -4.14
C TYR A 461 32.40 -12.98 -4.04
N GLY A 462 32.75 -14.26 -4.00
CA GLY A 462 34.12 -14.73 -3.94
C GLY A 462 34.20 -16.19 -3.49
N ARG A 463 35.38 -16.78 -3.54
CA ARG A 463 35.59 -18.17 -3.18
C ARG A 463 35.13 -18.49 -1.75
N SER A 464 34.82 -19.75 -1.47
CA SER A 464 34.55 -20.19 -0.10
C SER A 464 35.74 -19.85 0.82
N GLY A 465 35.46 -19.39 2.04
CA GLY A 465 36.50 -18.96 3.00
C GLY A 465 37.01 -17.53 2.79
N SER A 466 36.39 -16.69 1.94
CA SER A 466 36.75 -15.27 1.77
C SER A 466 36.04 -14.31 2.76
N PHE A 467 35.57 -14.79 3.90
CA PHE A 467 34.99 -14.04 5.02
C PHE A 467 33.68 -13.25 4.69
N LYS A 468 33.00 -13.49 3.56
CA LYS A 468 31.78 -12.78 3.16
C LYS A 468 30.72 -12.77 4.24
N SER A 469 30.32 -13.96 4.73
CA SER A 469 29.28 -14.11 5.77
C SER A 469 29.71 -13.46 7.09
N VAL A 470 30.99 -13.60 7.46
CA VAL A 470 31.56 -13.01 8.69
C VAL A 470 31.52 -11.49 8.65
N ILE A 471 31.93 -10.87 7.52
CA ILE A 471 31.93 -9.41 7.36
C ILE A 471 30.49 -8.88 7.29
N SER A 472 29.60 -9.59 6.61
CA SER A 472 28.19 -9.24 6.55
C SER A 472 27.50 -9.30 7.91
N ALA A 473 27.83 -10.34 8.71
CA ALA A 473 27.34 -10.47 10.07
C ALA A 473 27.86 -9.34 10.98
N LEU A 474 29.16 -9.03 10.88
CA LEU A 474 29.76 -7.92 11.63
C LEU A 474 29.12 -6.56 11.23
N ALA A 475 28.88 -6.33 9.95
CA ALA A 475 28.17 -5.12 9.48
C ALA A 475 26.74 -5.06 10.04
N LEU A 476 26.01 -6.18 10.06
CA LEU A 476 24.68 -6.24 10.69
C LEU A 476 24.69 -5.96 12.19
N CYS A 477 25.85 -6.07 12.88
CA CYS A 477 25.94 -5.70 14.28
C CYS A 477 25.63 -4.22 14.53
N HIS A 478 25.59 -3.38 13.51
CA HIS A 478 25.02 -2.03 13.60
C HIS A 478 23.52 -2.05 13.99
N PHE A 479 22.81 -3.12 13.72
CA PHE A 479 21.37 -3.23 13.96
C PHE A 479 20.98 -4.27 15.01
N GLY A 480 21.95 -4.90 15.66
CA GLY A 480 21.67 -5.89 16.70
C GLY A 480 22.81 -6.85 16.98
N ASP A 481 22.50 -8.08 17.37
CA ASP A 481 23.51 -9.09 17.72
C ASP A 481 23.50 -10.23 16.68
N PHE A 482 24.41 -10.15 15.72
CA PHE A 482 24.54 -11.11 14.61
C PHE A 482 25.89 -11.80 14.60
N ASP A 483 25.90 -13.02 14.09
CA ASP A 483 27.07 -13.83 13.78
C ASP A 483 26.83 -14.58 12.47
N GLU A 484 27.87 -15.22 11.91
CA GLU A 484 27.80 -15.94 10.64
C GLU A 484 26.78 -17.08 10.60
N ASP A 485 26.48 -17.69 11.76
CA ASP A 485 25.55 -18.80 11.89
C ASP A 485 24.07 -18.31 11.98
N ASN A 486 23.86 -17.03 12.22
CA ASN A 486 22.56 -16.47 12.56
C ASN A 486 22.15 -15.27 11.69
N LEU A 487 22.44 -15.31 10.42
CA LEU A 487 22.01 -14.31 9.46
C LEU A 487 20.49 -14.38 9.18
N PRO A 488 19.83 -13.26 8.82
CA PRO A 488 18.37 -13.18 8.75
C PRO A 488 17.77 -13.98 7.59
N GLY A 489 18.46 -14.17 6.49
CA GLY A 489 18.02 -14.95 5.33
C GLY A 489 19.08 -15.91 4.83
N ASN A 490 18.65 -17.00 4.18
CA ASN A 490 19.51 -17.95 3.51
C ASN A 490 18.85 -18.40 2.20
N TRP A 491 19.63 -18.67 1.14
CA TRP A 491 19.08 -19.08 -0.16
C TRP A 491 18.40 -20.44 -0.14
N HIS A 492 18.59 -21.25 0.91
CA HIS A 492 17.83 -22.48 1.13
C HIS A 492 16.42 -22.21 1.70
N ASP A 493 16.13 -21.04 2.21
CA ASP A 493 14.80 -20.65 2.63
C ASP A 493 13.82 -20.66 1.45
N THR A 494 12.53 -20.87 1.76
CA THR A 494 11.48 -20.73 0.73
C THR A 494 11.33 -19.27 0.30
N GLN A 495 10.96 -19.05 -0.95
CA GLN A 495 10.73 -17.71 -1.48
C GLN A 495 9.72 -16.91 -0.62
N ASN A 496 8.63 -17.56 -0.20
CA ASN A 496 7.61 -16.92 0.63
C ASN A 496 8.14 -16.46 1.99
N LEU A 497 9.05 -17.21 2.58
CA LEU A 497 9.67 -16.84 3.84
C LEU A 497 10.59 -15.62 3.65
N LEU A 498 11.44 -15.63 2.63
CA LEU A 498 12.32 -14.50 2.33
C LEU A 498 11.52 -13.21 2.01
N GLU A 499 10.41 -13.32 1.25
CA GLU A 499 9.49 -12.22 0.99
C GLU A 499 8.96 -11.63 2.31
N LYS A 500 8.43 -12.48 3.20
CA LYS A 500 7.85 -12.03 4.48
C LYS A 500 8.92 -11.42 5.39
N LEU A 501 10.07 -12.06 5.53
CA LEU A 501 11.12 -11.59 6.43
C LEU A 501 11.74 -10.25 5.96
N SER A 502 12.04 -10.12 4.66
CA SER A 502 12.58 -8.88 4.10
C SER A 502 11.58 -7.73 4.12
N HIS A 503 10.28 -8.04 4.05
CA HIS A 503 9.21 -7.05 4.22
C HIS A 503 9.10 -6.55 5.67
N GLN A 504 9.22 -7.45 6.65
CA GLN A 504 9.20 -7.10 8.07
C GLN A 504 10.46 -6.33 8.52
N ALA A 505 11.61 -6.59 7.89
CA ALA A 505 12.87 -5.89 8.12
C ALA A 505 12.91 -4.53 7.39
N LYS A 506 11.92 -3.67 7.68
CA LYS A 506 11.78 -2.34 7.09
C LYS A 506 12.90 -1.41 7.59
N ASP A 507 13.44 -0.61 6.66
CA ASP A 507 14.52 0.37 6.91
C ASP A 507 15.80 -0.24 7.54
N LEU A 508 16.03 -1.53 7.29
CA LEU A 508 17.18 -2.29 7.76
C LEU A 508 17.88 -2.99 6.60
N PRO A 509 19.18 -3.32 6.74
CA PRO A 509 19.82 -4.26 5.83
C PRO A 509 19.29 -5.68 6.11
N PHE A 510 18.94 -6.41 5.07
CA PHE A 510 18.54 -7.82 5.15
C PHE A 510 19.54 -8.67 4.39
N VAL A 511 20.36 -9.42 5.10
CA VAL A 511 21.36 -10.31 4.49
C VAL A 511 20.72 -11.63 4.09
N ILE A 512 20.96 -12.05 2.82
CA ILE A 512 20.61 -13.38 2.32
C ILE A 512 21.92 -14.10 2.01
N ASP A 513 22.24 -15.09 2.80
CA ASP A 513 23.53 -15.77 2.78
C ASP A 513 23.54 -17.01 1.90
N ASP A 514 24.76 -17.40 1.44
CA ASP A 514 25.10 -18.65 0.78
C ASP A 514 24.43 -18.84 -0.60
N PHE A 515 24.61 -17.85 -1.52
CA PHE A 515 24.28 -18.06 -2.92
C PHE A 515 25.34 -18.95 -3.58
N ALA A 516 25.08 -20.24 -3.54
CA ALA A 516 25.92 -21.29 -4.15
C ALA A 516 25.04 -22.19 -5.04
N PRO A 517 24.75 -21.82 -6.29
CA PRO A 517 24.08 -22.70 -7.24
C PRO A 517 24.94 -23.96 -7.44
N GLY A 518 24.44 -25.09 -6.94
CA GLY A 518 25.16 -26.37 -7.00
C GLY A 518 25.31 -26.90 -8.44
N GLN A 519 25.95 -28.09 -8.57
CA GLN A 519 26.12 -28.73 -9.87
C GLN A 519 24.83 -29.33 -10.48
N ASP A 520 23.77 -29.52 -9.66
CA ASP A 520 22.47 -29.95 -10.17
C ASP A 520 21.78 -28.79 -10.90
N PRO A 521 21.57 -28.92 -12.24
CA PRO A 521 20.98 -27.83 -13.02
C PRO A 521 19.57 -27.42 -12.58
N THR A 522 18.83 -28.32 -11.97
CA THR A 522 17.45 -28.05 -11.52
C THR A 522 17.47 -27.20 -10.25
N MET A 523 18.32 -27.57 -9.30
CA MET A 523 18.49 -26.81 -8.05
C MET A 523 19.14 -25.44 -8.33
N ALA A 524 20.15 -25.39 -9.20
CA ALA A 524 20.78 -24.14 -9.60
C ALA A 524 19.76 -23.14 -10.19
N ARG A 525 18.95 -23.59 -11.14
CA ARG A 525 17.87 -22.76 -11.75
C ARG A 525 16.85 -22.27 -10.71
N ALA A 526 16.50 -23.12 -9.74
CA ALA A 526 15.53 -22.74 -8.71
C ALA A 526 16.08 -21.63 -7.81
N ILE A 527 17.37 -21.70 -7.45
CA ILE A 527 18.04 -20.66 -6.63
C ILE A 527 18.19 -19.36 -7.44
N GLU A 528 18.63 -19.45 -8.71
CA GLU A 528 18.77 -18.30 -9.60
C GLU A 528 17.42 -17.60 -9.84
N ALA A 529 16.36 -18.35 -10.12
CA ALA A 529 15.01 -17.79 -10.30
C ALA A 529 14.51 -17.09 -9.03
N LYS A 530 14.79 -17.65 -7.84
CA LYS A 530 14.46 -17.05 -6.56
C LYS A 530 15.22 -15.74 -6.35
N ALA A 531 16.53 -15.72 -6.68
CA ALA A 531 17.35 -14.51 -6.58
C ALA A 531 16.87 -13.44 -7.53
N GLU A 532 16.62 -13.78 -8.80
CA GLU A 532 16.09 -12.85 -9.78
C GLU A 532 14.77 -12.21 -9.31
N TRP A 533 13.90 -13.03 -8.72
CA TRP A 533 12.62 -12.54 -8.24
C TRP A 533 12.79 -11.55 -7.09
N ILE A 534 13.57 -11.88 -6.04
CA ILE A 534 13.75 -11.01 -4.85
C ILE A 534 14.40 -9.69 -5.25
N ILE A 535 15.42 -9.73 -6.11
CA ILE A 535 16.13 -8.54 -6.57
C ILE A 535 15.23 -7.66 -7.46
N ARG A 536 14.36 -8.28 -8.26
CA ARG A 536 13.34 -7.51 -8.99
C ARG A 536 12.30 -6.89 -8.06
N ALA A 537 11.89 -7.60 -7.01
CA ALA A 537 10.96 -7.08 -6.01
C ALA A 537 11.56 -5.88 -5.27
N GLN A 538 12.85 -5.95 -4.87
CA GLN A 538 13.61 -4.82 -4.32
C GLN A 538 13.70 -3.67 -5.34
N GLY A 539 14.10 -3.97 -6.58
CA GLY A 539 14.33 -2.95 -7.62
C GLY A 539 13.07 -2.28 -8.16
N ASN A 540 11.89 -2.83 -7.91
CA ASN A 540 10.60 -2.29 -8.36
C ASN A 540 9.69 -1.90 -7.20
N HIS A 541 10.06 -2.16 -5.95
CA HIS A 541 9.23 -2.00 -4.74
C HIS A 541 7.84 -2.62 -4.89
N GLN A 542 7.80 -3.81 -5.50
CA GLN A 542 6.55 -4.49 -5.79
C GLN A 542 6.66 -5.99 -5.48
N GLY A 543 5.72 -6.49 -4.70
CA GLY A 543 5.60 -7.89 -4.34
C GLY A 543 4.80 -8.70 -5.35
N ARG A 544 4.55 -9.96 -4.99
CA ARG A 544 3.69 -10.88 -5.75
C ARG A 544 2.27 -10.76 -5.26
N GLY A 545 1.36 -10.25 -6.10
CA GLY A 545 -0.07 -10.25 -5.81
C GLY A 545 -0.59 -11.66 -5.52
N ARG A 546 -1.25 -11.84 -4.38
CA ARG A 546 -1.88 -13.09 -3.95
C ARG A 546 -3.30 -12.82 -3.51
N MET A 547 -4.17 -13.80 -3.75
CA MET A 547 -5.55 -13.78 -3.24
C MET A 547 -5.69 -14.73 -2.05
N LYS A 548 -6.44 -14.31 -1.05
CA LYS A 548 -6.89 -15.18 0.03
C LYS A 548 -8.00 -16.12 -0.47
N ALA A 549 -8.29 -17.15 0.29
CA ALA A 549 -9.37 -18.11 -0.06
C ALA A 549 -10.75 -17.44 -0.20
N ASP A 550 -10.97 -16.30 0.39
CA ASP A 550 -12.18 -15.48 0.30
C ASP A 550 -12.18 -14.48 -0.87
N THR A 551 -11.22 -14.62 -1.82
CA THR A 551 -11.00 -13.72 -2.97
C THR A 551 -10.58 -12.29 -2.65
N SER A 552 -10.32 -11.95 -1.38
CA SER A 552 -9.69 -10.68 -1.03
C SER A 552 -8.19 -10.72 -1.33
N SER A 553 -7.59 -9.56 -1.64
CA SER A 553 -6.14 -9.47 -1.83
C SER A 553 -5.39 -9.73 -0.52
N GLN A 554 -4.29 -10.48 -0.62
CA GLN A 554 -3.33 -10.62 0.47
C GLN A 554 -2.33 -9.47 0.39
N THR A 555 -1.70 -9.11 1.51
CA THR A 555 -0.60 -8.13 1.53
C THR A 555 0.51 -8.56 0.59
N ASP A 556 0.94 -7.64 -0.28
CA ASP A 556 2.05 -7.85 -1.19
C ASP A 556 3.37 -7.66 -0.44
N TYR A 557 4.06 -8.76 -0.15
CA TYR A 557 5.36 -8.70 0.50
C TYR A 557 6.47 -8.41 -0.51
N TYR A 558 7.21 -7.32 -0.29
CA TYR A 558 8.44 -6.96 -0.98
C TYR A 558 9.45 -6.41 0.03
N PRO A 559 10.75 -6.43 -0.26
CA PRO A 559 11.75 -5.87 0.64
C PRO A 559 11.53 -4.38 0.89
N ARG A 560 11.36 -3.97 2.14
CA ARG A 560 11.18 -2.56 2.55
C ARG A 560 12.42 -1.92 3.14
N GLY A 561 13.52 -2.66 3.17
CA GLY A 561 14.85 -2.20 3.53
C GLY A 561 15.82 -2.48 2.40
N LEU A 562 17.10 -2.68 2.70
CA LEU A 562 18.15 -2.97 1.73
C LEU A 562 18.53 -4.45 1.75
N ILE A 563 18.80 -5.03 0.59
CA ILE A 563 19.29 -6.40 0.52
C ILE A 563 20.81 -6.40 0.34
N LEU A 564 21.48 -7.22 1.16
CA LEU A 564 22.86 -7.61 1.03
C LEU A 564 22.93 -9.10 0.79
N VAL A 565 23.57 -9.53 -0.29
CA VAL A 565 23.72 -10.94 -0.63
C VAL A 565 25.17 -11.38 -0.48
N THR A 566 25.39 -12.60 0.02
CA THR A 566 26.70 -13.26 -0.08
C THR A 566 26.59 -14.47 -0.99
N GLY A 567 27.61 -14.71 -1.79
CA GLY A 567 27.62 -15.82 -2.74
C GLY A 567 29.02 -16.23 -3.19
N GLU A 568 29.14 -17.43 -3.76
CA GLU A 568 30.41 -17.89 -4.34
C GLU A 568 30.63 -17.34 -5.74
N GLN A 569 29.55 -16.96 -6.43
CA GLN A 569 29.57 -16.54 -7.82
C GLN A 569 28.91 -15.16 -8.00
N ASP A 570 29.39 -14.45 -9.01
CA ASP A 570 28.72 -13.27 -9.55
C ASP A 570 27.49 -13.73 -10.36
N PRO A 571 26.32 -13.17 -10.13
CA PRO A 571 25.13 -13.59 -10.85
C PRO A 571 25.17 -13.18 -12.32
N SER A 572 24.46 -13.92 -13.17
CA SER A 572 24.37 -13.66 -14.62
C SER A 572 23.00 -13.14 -15.03
N GLY A 573 22.93 -12.38 -16.12
CA GLY A 573 21.70 -11.91 -16.74
C GLY A 573 21.51 -10.39 -16.71
N HIS A 574 21.26 -9.79 -17.87
CA HIS A 574 21.17 -8.34 -18.07
C HIS A 574 20.20 -7.63 -17.10
N SER A 575 18.98 -8.16 -16.95
CA SER A 575 17.96 -7.53 -16.08
C SER A 575 18.30 -7.64 -14.60
N PHE A 576 19.02 -8.66 -14.21
CA PHE A 576 19.51 -8.91 -12.87
C PHE A 576 20.68 -7.95 -12.55
N ASN A 577 21.70 -7.98 -13.41
CA ASN A 577 22.92 -7.18 -13.26
C ASN A 577 22.65 -5.67 -13.18
N SER A 578 21.59 -5.19 -13.82
CA SER A 578 21.22 -3.78 -13.78
C SER A 578 20.64 -3.32 -12.42
N ARG A 579 20.40 -4.21 -11.47
CA ARG A 579 19.81 -3.95 -10.16
C ARG A 579 20.73 -4.26 -8.98
N ILE A 580 21.94 -4.65 -9.25
CA ILE A 580 22.93 -5.00 -8.23
C ILE A 580 24.18 -4.13 -8.39
N ILE A 581 24.93 -4.03 -7.30
CA ILE A 581 26.34 -3.66 -7.30
C ILE A 581 27.10 -4.88 -6.76
N SER A 582 27.95 -5.47 -7.60
CA SER A 582 28.74 -6.65 -7.24
C SER A 582 30.12 -6.23 -6.71
N VAL A 583 30.44 -6.72 -5.51
CA VAL A 583 31.73 -6.49 -4.86
C VAL A 583 32.44 -7.83 -4.67
N ARG A 584 33.60 -7.96 -5.29
CA ARG A 584 34.43 -9.18 -5.16
C ARG A 584 35.20 -9.17 -3.85
N THR A 585 35.16 -10.28 -3.12
CA THR A 585 35.91 -10.47 -1.89
C THR A 585 36.91 -11.59 -2.05
N ASP A 586 38.15 -11.33 -1.67
CA ASP A 586 39.23 -12.34 -1.61
C ASP A 586 39.84 -12.37 -0.19
N LYS A 587 40.30 -13.52 0.24
CA LYS A 587 40.84 -13.73 1.61
C LYS A 587 42.01 -12.78 1.91
N ASP A 588 42.85 -12.55 0.93
CA ASP A 588 44.06 -11.74 1.08
C ASP A 588 43.78 -10.25 1.26
N ASN A 589 42.54 -9.82 0.95
CA ASN A 589 42.11 -8.44 1.12
C ASN A 589 41.48 -8.14 2.50
N ILE A 590 41.53 -9.13 3.43
CA ILE A 590 40.94 -8.99 4.77
C ILE A 590 42.03 -9.13 5.83
N ASN A 591 42.07 -8.17 6.75
CA ASN A 591 42.95 -8.19 7.91
C ASN A 591 42.28 -8.98 9.04
N ILE A 592 42.76 -10.24 9.28
CA ILE A 592 42.14 -11.15 10.24
C ILE A 592 42.28 -10.64 11.68
N GLU A 593 43.37 -9.95 12.01
CA GLU A 593 43.57 -9.41 13.36
C GLU A 593 42.60 -8.31 13.68
N LEU A 594 42.45 -7.34 12.75
CA LEU A 594 41.48 -6.24 12.89
C LEU A 594 40.03 -6.75 12.84
N LEU A 595 39.73 -7.76 12.00
CA LEU A 595 38.43 -8.40 11.96
C LEU A 595 38.09 -9.05 13.31
N THR A 596 39.04 -9.77 13.89
CA THR A 596 38.85 -10.41 15.20
C THR A 596 38.66 -9.37 16.33
N GLN A 597 39.37 -8.24 16.26
CA GLN A 597 39.19 -7.16 17.22
C GLN A 597 37.81 -6.52 17.05
N ALA A 598 37.38 -6.25 15.83
CA ALA A 598 36.07 -5.71 15.49
C ALA A 598 34.92 -6.61 16.00
N GLN A 599 35.07 -7.92 15.85
CA GLN A 599 34.09 -8.90 16.40
C GLN A 599 34.00 -8.86 17.94
N LYS A 600 35.08 -8.60 18.65
CA LYS A 600 35.04 -8.42 20.12
C LYS A 600 34.24 -7.16 20.52
N ASN A 601 34.31 -6.12 19.70
CA ASN A 601 33.69 -4.82 19.94
C ASN A 601 32.28 -4.68 19.33
N ARG A 602 31.70 -5.80 18.81
CA ARG A 602 30.45 -5.79 18.04
C ARG A 602 29.28 -5.06 18.69
N LYS A 603 29.22 -4.98 20.03
CA LYS A 603 28.16 -4.25 20.75
C LYS A 603 28.20 -2.73 20.52
N LEU A 604 29.38 -2.17 20.22
CA LEU A 604 29.53 -0.74 19.98
C LEU A 604 28.94 -0.30 18.64
N TYR A 605 28.87 -1.21 17.65
CA TYR A 605 28.22 -0.93 16.37
C TYR A 605 26.73 -0.61 16.53
N SER A 606 26.00 -1.38 17.34
CA SER A 606 24.59 -1.13 17.60
C SER A 606 24.34 0.18 18.36
N MET A 607 25.27 0.56 19.24
CA MET A 607 25.22 1.83 19.95
C MET A 607 25.49 3.01 19.01
N ALA A 608 26.44 2.91 18.09
CA ALA A 608 26.70 3.92 17.06
C ALA A 608 25.44 4.13 16.17
N MET A 609 24.81 3.05 15.74
CA MET A 609 23.62 3.11 14.89
C MET A 609 22.41 3.67 15.65
N ALA A 610 22.21 3.32 16.91
CA ALA A 610 21.14 3.90 17.73
C ALA A 610 21.32 5.43 17.87
N GLY A 611 22.55 5.89 18.07
CA GLY A 611 22.89 7.32 18.06
C GLY A 611 22.60 7.99 16.70
N TYR A 612 22.97 7.33 15.61
CA TYR A 612 22.70 7.81 14.26
C TYR A 612 21.18 7.95 13.98
N ILE A 613 20.39 6.97 14.40
CA ILE A 613 18.92 7.01 14.26
C ILE A 613 18.32 8.17 15.04
N LEU A 614 18.79 8.44 16.28
CA LEU A 614 18.34 9.60 17.05
C LEU A 614 18.72 10.92 16.36
N TRP A 615 19.94 11.01 15.85
CA TRP A 615 20.42 12.16 15.09
C TRP A 615 19.59 12.40 13.82
N LEU A 616 19.22 11.34 13.08
CA LEU A 616 18.30 11.44 11.93
C LEU A 616 16.92 11.92 12.35
N LYS A 617 16.39 11.43 13.49
CA LYS A 617 15.08 11.86 14.01
C LYS A 617 15.03 13.37 14.23
N GLU A 618 16.07 13.95 14.82
CA GLU A 618 16.15 15.38 15.08
C GLU A 618 16.12 16.21 13.79
N GLN A 619 16.71 15.71 12.74
CA GLN A 619 16.80 16.38 11.44
C GLN A 619 15.72 15.95 10.44
N TRP A 620 14.77 15.12 10.85
CA TRP A 620 13.82 14.44 9.94
C TRP A 620 13.11 15.36 8.95
N LYS A 621 12.68 16.56 9.41
CA LYS A 621 12.00 17.54 8.56
C LYS A 621 12.90 18.09 7.45
N ASN A 622 14.16 18.35 7.79
CA ASN A 622 15.15 18.89 6.84
C ASN A 622 15.54 17.81 5.82
N LEU A 623 15.74 16.58 6.28
CA LEU A 623 16.10 15.44 5.43
C LEU A 623 14.98 15.10 4.42
N LYS A 624 13.73 15.34 4.78
CA LYS A 624 12.56 15.07 3.93
C LYS A 624 12.19 16.26 3.02
N ASP A 625 12.83 17.40 3.14
CA ASP A 625 12.55 18.56 2.28
C ASP A 625 12.89 18.25 0.82
N ASP A 626 11.94 18.47 -0.08
CA ASP A 626 12.09 18.09 -1.49
C ASP A 626 13.11 18.92 -2.26
N LYS A 627 13.48 20.12 -1.77
CA LYS A 627 14.41 21.04 -2.44
C LYS A 627 15.83 20.98 -1.92
N THR A 628 15.98 20.72 -0.64
CA THR A 628 17.28 20.80 0.07
C THR A 628 17.63 19.53 0.83
N GLY A 629 16.72 18.58 0.92
CA GLY A 629 16.89 17.31 1.63
C GLY A 629 17.56 16.21 0.79
N LEU A 630 17.44 15.00 1.28
CA LEU A 630 18.11 13.82 0.72
C LEU A 630 17.79 13.55 -0.76
N LYS A 631 16.56 13.80 -1.18
CA LYS A 631 16.17 13.59 -2.59
C LYS A 631 16.90 14.54 -3.55
N ALA A 632 17.10 15.79 -3.14
CA ALA A 632 17.83 16.78 -3.96
C ALA A 632 19.32 16.41 -4.08
N SER A 633 19.93 15.99 -2.97
CA SER A 633 21.31 15.49 -2.96
C SER A 633 21.45 14.24 -3.83
N PHE A 634 20.52 13.29 -3.71
CA PHE A 634 20.49 12.08 -4.54
C PHE A 634 20.45 12.40 -6.04
N GLU A 635 19.60 13.33 -6.47
CA GLU A 635 19.54 13.72 -7.88
C GLU A 635 20.86 14.33 -8.37
N THR A 636 21.52 15.10 -7.52
CA THR A 636 22.83 15.68 -7.81
C THR A 636 23.88 14.58 -8.02
N TYR A 637 23.96 13.62 -7.10
CA TYR A 637 24.92 12.51 -7.20
C TYR A 637 24.60 11.56 -8.36
N ARG A 638 23.33 11.29 -8.58
CA ARG A 638 22.89 10.48 -9.73
C ARG A 638 23.30 11.11 -11.06
N ASN A 639 23.09 12.40 -11.22
CA ASN A 639 23.47 13.11 -12.43
C ASN A 639 25.00 13.15 -12.61
N ARG A 640 25.78 13.33 -11.53
CA ARG A 640 27.25 13.25 -11.57
C ARG A 640 27.72 11.85 -11.99
N ALA A 641 27.13 10.79 -11.42
CA ALA A 641 27.46 9.40 -11.74
C ALA A 641 27.05 9.01 -13.18
N ALA A 642 25.98 9.60 -13.71
CA ALA A 642 25.48 9.33 -15.06
C ALA A 642 26.45 9.76 -16.18
N LEU A 643 27.38 10.67 -15.91
CA LEU A 643 28.39 11.11 -16.87
C LEU A 643 29.34 9.95 -17.27
N ASN A 644 29.50 8.95 -16.42
CA ASN A 644 30.42 7.83 -16.59
C ASN A 644 29.71 6.47 -16.77
N SER A 645 28.39 6.44 -16.92
CA SER A 645 27.62 5.19 -17.02
C SER A 645 26.77 5.15 -18.28
N GLN A 646 26.80 3.99 -18.95
CA GLN A 646 25.94 3.73 -20.13
C GLN A 646 24.55 3.16 -19.74
N HIS A 647 24.38 2.70 -18.50
CA HIS A 647 23.12 2.09 -18.05
C HIS A 647 22.30 3.04 -17.14
N PRO A 648 20.99 3.23 -17.38
CA PRO A 648 20.19 4.26 -16.68
C PRO A 648 19.98 4.00 -15.19
N ARG A 649 20.12 2.77 -14.69
CA ARG A 649 19.89 2.41 -13.28
C ARG A 649 21.13 2.47 -12.40
N ILE A 650 22.30 2.18 -12.95
CA ILE A 650 23.55 2.09 -12.18
C ILE A 650 23.90 3.42 -11.48
N PRO A 651 23.76 4.60 -12.14
CA PRO A 651 23.99 5.88 -11.49
C PRO A 651 23.16 6.10 -10.21
N GLY A 652 21.94 5.55 -10.17
CA GLY A 652 21.11 5.59 -8.97
C GLY A 652 21.72 4.77 -7.82
N ALA A 653 22.23 3.56 -8.09
CA ALA A 653 22.87 2.72 -7.08
C ALA A 653 24.15 3.38 -6.51
N VAL A 654 24.96 3.99 -7.39
CA VAL A 654 26.14 4.79 -7.01
C VAL A 654 25.73 5.93 -6.09
N ALA A 655 24.70 6.71 -6.46
CA ALA A 655 24.24 7.85 -5.70
C ALA A 655 23.71 7.47 -4.31
N TRP A 656 22.93 6.38 -4.21
CA TRP A 656 22.43 5.89 -2.92
C TRP A 656 23.57 5.44 -2.00
N LEU A 657 24.52 4.64 -2.49
CA LEU A 657 25.67 4.21 -1.68
C LEU A 657 26.50 5.41 -1.21
N TYR A 658 26.77 6.37 -2.10
CA TYR A 658 27.50 7.56 -1.73
C TYR A 658 26.75 8.40 -0.69
N GLN A 659 25.44 8.50 -0.79
CA GLN A 659 24.61 9.19 0.19
C GLN A 659 24.64 8.52 1.56
N GLY A 660 24.66 7.19 1.61
CA GLY A 660 24.87 6.44 2.85
C GLY A 660 26.24 6.75 3.47
N LEU A 661 27.29 6.78 2.65
CA LEU A 661 28.64 7.16 3.09
C LEU A 661 28.66 8.60 3.66
N GLU A 662 28.15 9.56 2.91
CA GLU A 662 28.12 10.96 3.31
C GLU A 662 27.39 11.17 4.62
N MET A 663 26.20 10.58 4.78
CA MET A 663 25.40 10.72 5.99
C MET A 663 26.06 10.09 7.21
N GLY A 664 26.67 8.91 7.05
CA GLY A 664 27.42 8.27 8.12
C GLY A 664 28.66 9.06 8.54
N LEU A 665 29.41 9.58 7.58
CA LEU A 665 30.59 10.41 7.85
C LEU A 665 30.20 11.78 8.45
N THR A 666 29.10 12.39 7.99
CA THR A 666 28.56 13.63 8.57
C THR A 666 28.20 13.44 10.03
N TYR A 667 27.51 12.35 10.34
CA TYR A 667 27.22 11.99 11.73
C TYR A 667 28.51 11.82 12.55
N ALA A 668 29.51 11.09 12.04
CA ALA A 668 30.78 10.86 12.73
C ALA A 668 31.54 12.18 12.98
N LYS A 669 31.51 13.10 12.03
CA LYS A 669 32.11 14.42 12.15
C LYS A 669 31.39 15.25 13.21
N GLU A 670 30.06 15.27 13.24
CA GLU A 670 29.29 16.00 14.26
C GLU A 670 29.46 15.42 15.67
N GLN A 671 29.79 14.12 15.78
CA GLN A 671 30.17 13.49 17.05
C GLN A 671 31.65 13.77 17.43
N GLY A 672 32.37 14.57 16.66
CA GLY A 672 33.78 14.94 16.95
C GLY A 672 34.79 13.81 16.72
N VAL A 673 34.43 12.78 15.92
CA VAL A 673 35.31 11.64 15.65
C VAL A 673 36.20 11.87 14.43
N LEU A 674 35.76 12.71 13.49
CA LEU A 674 36.47 13.05 12.26
C LEU A 674 36.72 14.56 12.20
N ASP A 675 37.91 14.93 11.75
CA ASP A 675 38.19 16.30 11.34
C ASP A 675 37.82 16.56 9.87
N ASP A 676 37.85 17.82 9.43
CA ASP A 676 37.49 18.23 8.09
C ASP A 676 38.37 17.61 7.00
N SER A 677 39.65 17.37 7.24
CA SER A 677 40.56 16.76 6.28
C SER A 677 40.22 15.30 6.04
N ILE A 678 40.11 14.50 7.12
CA ILE A 678 39.79 13.08 7.05
C ILE A 678 38.40 12.89 6.46
N PHE A 679 37.43 13.72 6.82
CA PHE A 679 36.09 13.69 6.29
C PHE A 679 36.08 13.86 4.76
N ASN A 680 36.73 14.92 4.24
CA ASN A 680 36.75 15.20 2.80
C ASN A 680 37.54 14.14 2.03
N ASP A 681 38.71 13.73 2.53
CA ASP A 681 39.53 12.69 1.91
C ASP A 681 38.79 11.36 1.81
N THR A 682 38.02 10.99 2.86
CA THR A 682 37.23 9.77 2.85
C THR A 682 36.05 9.85 1.89
N LEU A 683 35.40 11.00 1.76
CA LEU A 683 34.32 11.23 0.78
C LEU A 683 34.82 11.15 -0.65
N ASP A 684 35.95 11.82 -0.96
CA ASP A 684 36.53 11.83 -2.31
C ASP A 684 36.95 10.42 -2.74
N ARG A 685 37.68 9.74 -1.87
CA ARG A 685 38.08 8.36 -2.10
C ARG A 685 36.88 7.40 -2.20
N GLY A 686 35.86 7.62 -1.38
CA GLY A 686 34.61 6.85 -1.42
C GLY A 686 33.84 7.05 -2.73
N TRP A 687 33.81 8.30 -3.24
CA TRP A 687 33.24 8.57 -4.55
C TRP A 687 33.93 7.78 -5.67
N GLU A 688 35.28 7.79 -5.68
CA GLU A 688 36.07 7.08 -6.67
C GLU A 688 35.77 5.57 -6.64
N ILE A 689 35.81 4.97 -5.43
CA ILE A 689 35.56 3.52 -5.24
C ILE A 689 34.14 3.14 -5.69
N ILE A 690 33.13 3.89 -5.25
CA ILE A 690 31.73 3.57 -5.59
C ILE A 690 31.49 3.76 -7.09
N CYS A 691 32.10 4.79 -7.71
CA CYS A 691 32.02 4.98 -9.16
C CYS A 691 32.74 3.88 -9.94
N GLN A 692 33.86 3.37 -9.44
CA GLN A 692 34.55 2.24 -10.06
C GLN A 692 33.64 1.00 -10.07
N TRP A 693 33.02 0.63 -8.94
CA TRP A 693 32.04 -0.46 -8.87
C TRP A 693 30.85 -0.24 -9.80
N GLY A 694 30.38 1.00 -9.91
CA GLY A 694 29.34 1.38 -10.85
C GLY A 694 29.75 1.18 -12.31
N ALA A 695 30.96 1.56 -12.68
CA ALA A 695 31.49 1.38 -14.02
C ALA A 695 31.65 -0.10 -14.38
N GLU A 696 32.25 -0.91 -13.48
CA GLU A 696 32.40 -2.36 -13.68
C GLU A 696 31.03 -3.04 -13.81
N GLN A 697 30.05 -2.66 -13.01
CA GLN A 697 28.69 -3.20 -13.09
C GLN A 697 27.99 -2.77 -14.39
N SER A 698 28.22 -1.54 -14.84
CA SER A 698 27.68 -1.06 -16.11
C SER A 698 28.25 -1.86 -17.29
N GLN A 699 29.56 -2.11 -17.29
CA GLN A 699 30.22 -2.94 -18.30
C GLN A 699 29.65 -4.36 -18.29
N LYS A 700 29.58 -5.03 -17.13
CA LYS A 700 28.98 -6.37 -16.98
C LYS A 700 27.54 -6.42 -17.52
N THR A 701 26.76 -5.36 -17.25
CA THR A 701 25.37 -5.29 -17.70
C THR A 701 25.29 -5.18 -19.22
N GLU A 702 26.17 -4.39 -19.85
CA GLU A 702 26.25 -4.27 -21.31
C GLU A 702 26.72 -5.59 -21.97
N GLU A 703 27.69 -6.29 -21.36
CA GLU A 703 28.17 -7.60 -21.84
C GLU A 703 27.08 -8.68 -21.80
N GLU A 704 26.09 -8.55 -20.92
CA GLU A 704 24.93 -9.45 -20.82
C GLU A 704 23.78 -9.07 -21.76
N ARG A 705 23.91 -8.05 -22.60
CA ARG A 705 22.89 -7.69 -23.58
C ARG A 705 22.75 -8.77 -24.66
N PRO A 706 21.53 -8.99 -25.16
CA PRO A 706 21.25 -10.02 -26.15
C PRO A 706 22.16 -9.93 -27.40
N GLY A 707 22.33 -8.72 -27.91
CA GLY A 707 23.15 -8.45 -29.10
C GLY A 707 24.63 -8.70 -28.84
N PHE A 708 25.16 -8.26 -27.71
CA PHE A 708 26.55 -8.45 -27.32
C PHE A 708 26.87 -9.96 -27.14
N ARG A 709 26.06 -10.67 -26.34
CA ARG A 709 26.22 -12.12 -26.13
C ARG A 709 26.11 -12.90 -27.43
N PHE A 710 25.21 -12.51 -28.33
CA PHE A 710 25.10 -13.15 -29.62
C PHE A 710 26.38 -13.00 -30.44
N MET A 711 26.92 -11.78 -30.51
CA MET A 711 28.16 -11.49 -31.27
C MET A 711 29.36 -12.25 -30.66
N LYS A 712 29.47 -12.28 -29.32
CA LYS A 712 30.47 -13.07 -28.61
C LYS A 712 30.39 -14.57 -28.98
N GLY A 713 29.16 -15.11 -29.03
CA GLY A 713 28.90 -16.48 -29.47
C GLY A 713 29.27 -16.72 -30.91
N ILE A 714 28.94 -15.81 -31.84
CA ILE A 714 29.35 -15.89 -33.26
C ILE A 714 30.87 -15.91 -33.38
N LYS A 715 31.58 -14.99 -32.68
CA LYS A 715 33.05 -14.95 -32.72
C LYS A 715 33.66 -16.26 -32.20
N ALA A 716 33.18 -16.79 -31.09
CA ALA A 716 33.63 -18.05 -30.51
C ALA A 716 33.38 -19.24 -31.45
N LEU A 717 32.24 -19.31 -32.10
CA LEU A 717 31.92 -20.35 -33.11
C LEU A 717 32.83 -20.30 -34.33
N ILE A 718 33.10 -19.10 -34.83
CA ILE A 718 34.00 -18.92 -35.98
C ILE A 718 35.44 -19.28 -35.58
N THR A 719 35.94 -18.79 -34.46
CA THR A 719 37.31 -19.03 -33.97
C THR A 719 37.55 -20.51 -33.66
N SER A 720 36.55 -21.21 -33.13
CA SER A 720 36.62 -22.64 -32.85
C SER A 720 36.42 -23.53 -34.07
N GLY A 721 36.16 -22.99 -35.23
CA GLY A 721 35.88 -23.71 -36.48
C GLY A 721 34.54 -24.46 -36.50
N ARG A 722 33.65 -24.22 -35.49
CA ARG A 722 32.30 -24.80 -35.42
C ARG A 722 31.28 -24.09 -36.33
N ALA A 723 31.57 -22.86 -36.71
CA ALA A 723 30.79 -22.12 -37.71
C ALA A 723 31.71 -21.55 -38.78
N ARG A 724 31.21 -21.45 -40.00
CA ARG A 724 31.94 -20.90 -41.13
C ARG A 724 31.12 -19.88 -41.88
N LEU A 725 31.82 -18.96 -42.55
CA LEU A 725 31.32 -17.97 -43.48
C LEU A 725 31.88 -18.25 -44.87
N ALA A 726 31.01 -18.43 -45.87
CA ALA A 726 31.43 -18.54 -47.24
C ALA A 726 31.76 -17.13 -47.81
N ASN A 727 32.45 -17.06 -48.93
CA ASN A 727 32.60 -15.79 -49.63
C ASN A 727 31.34 -15.52 -50.47
N LYS A 728 30.84 -14.32 -50.42
CA LYS A 728 29.68 -13.90 -51.23
C LYS A 728 29.92 -13.99 -52.73
N GLU A 729 31.18 -13.85 -53.15
CA GLU A 729 31.62 -13.90 -54.55
C GLU A 729 31.75 -15.32 -55.11
N ASP A 730 31.63 -16.36 -54.27
CA ASP A 730 31.67 -17.74 -54.74
C ASP A 730 30.52 -17.98 -55.75
N GLU A 731 30.77 -18.70 -56.84
CA GLU A 731 29.73 -18.96 -57.86
C GLU A 731 28.70 -20.00 -57.43
N SER A 732 29.03 -20.82 -56.42
CA SER A 732 28.20 -21.90 -55.93
C SER A 732 28.39 -22.16 -54.43
N PRO A 733 27.42 -22.79 -53.74
CA PRO A 733 27.55 -23.16 -52.34
C PRO A 733 28.75 -24.07 -52.10
N GLN A 734 29.51 -23.81 -51.04
CA GLN A 734 30.64 -24.66 -50.65
C GLN A 734 30.13 -26.01 -50.11
N ILE A 735 30.91 -27.08 -50.28
CA ILE A 735 30.57 -28.40 -49.75
C ILE A 735 30.49 -28.35 -48.22
N PRO A 736 29.42 -28.89 -47.64
CA PRO A 736 29.27 -28.95 -46.18
C PRO A 736 30.46 -29.70 -45.55
N VAL A 737 31.03 -29.10 -44.48
CA VAL A 737 32.08 -29.73 -43.67
C VAL A 737 31.40 -30.38 -42.44
N PRO A 738 31.59 -31.68 -42.21
CA PRO A 738 31.02 -32.33 -41.04
C PRO A 738 31.44 -31.65 -39.73
N GLY A 739 30.46 -31.37 -38.86
CA GLY A 739 30.69 -30.71 -37.58
C GLY A 739 30.76 -29.18 -37.64
N THR A 740 30.56 -28.57 -38.80
CA THR A 740 30.60 -27.12 -39.02
C THR A 740 29.25 -26.66 -39.55
N VAL A 741 28.76 -25.50 -39.04
CA VAL A 741 27.50 -24.89 -39.47
C VAL A 741 27.82 -23.67 -40.37
N ASP A 742 27.19 -23.63 -41.54
CA ASP A 742 27.28 -22.44 -42.43
C ASP A 742 26.33 -21.37 -41.91
N ILE A 743 26.85 -20.28 -41.32
CA ILE A 743 26.08 -19.23 -40.68
C ILE A 743 25.90 -17.97 -41.54
N GLY A 744 26.49 -17.91 -42.71
CA GLY A 744 26.37 -16.77 -43.62
C GLY A 744 27.55 -16.58 -44.53
N TRP A 745 27.79 -15.36 -44.98
CA TRP A 745 28.77 -15.01 -46.01
C TRP A 745 29.62 -13.80 -45.60
N LYS A 746 30.84 -13.72 -46.08
CA LYS A 746 31.69 -12.52 -46.02
C LYS A 746 31.42 -11.65 -47.24
N ASP A 747 31.32 -10.36 -47.04
CA ASP A 747 31.22 -9.32 -48.06
C ASP A 747 32.19 -8.19 -47.71
N GLU A 748 32.48 -7.24 -48.58
CA GLU A 748 33.42 -6.13 -48.34
C GLU A 748 32.99 -5.34 -47.06
N GLY A 749 33.78 -5.44 -45.97
CA GLY A 749 33.53 -4.76 -44.68
C GLY A 749 32.34 -5.25 -43.88
N PHE A 750 31.65 -6.33 -44.30
CA PHE A 750 30.47 -6.87 -43.66
C PHE A 750 30.48 -8.40 -43.57
N ILE A 751 29.73 -8.89 -42.58
CA ILE A 751 29.30 -10.28 -42.48
C ILE A 751 27.79 -10.32 -42.70
N LEU A 752 27.37 -11.13 -43.67
CA LEU A 752 25.98 -11.35 -44.03
C LEU A 752 25.51 -12.61 -43.31
N LEU A 753 24.95 -12.48 -42.08
CA LEU A 753 24.47 -13.64 -41.35
C LEU A 753 23.14 -14.15 -41.90
N ASN A 754 23.04 -15.46 -42.09
CA ASN A 754 21.76 -16.13 -42.29
C ASN A 754 21.07 -16.25 -40.93
N PRO A 755 19.92 -15.57 -40.70
CA PRO A 755 19.35 -15.44 -39.37
C PRO A 755 19.14 -16.75 -38.63
N ASP A 756 18.40 -17.70 -39.24
CA ASP A 756 18.01 -18.94 -38.56
C ASP A 756 19.20 -19.85 -38.22
N PRO A 757 20.12 -20.19 -39.11
CA PRO A 757 21.31 -20.99 -38.80
C PRO A 757 22.24 -20.31 -37.80
N ALA A 758 22.45 -19.01 -37.94
CA ALA A 758 23.31 -18.26 -37.01
C ALA A 758 22.73 -18.23 -35.61
N PHE A 759 21.42 -17.97 -35.47
CA PHE A 759 20.75 -17.96 -34.19
C PHE A 759 20.73 -19.33 -33.51
N ALA A 760 20.43 -20.40 -34.30
CA ALA A 760 20.45 -21.75 -33.79
C ALA A 760 21.84 -22.18 -33.32
N ALA A 761 22.88 -21.89 -34.11
CA ALA A 761 24.27 -22.23 -33.77
C ALA A 761 24.72 -21.55 -32.44
N VAL A 762 24.40 -20.27 -32.26
CA VAL A 762 24.75 -19.54 -31.02
C VAL A 762 23.97 -20.10 -29.84
N ARG A 763 22.67 -20.37 -29.98
CA ARG A 763 21.86 -20.96 -28.88
C ARG A 763 22.40 -22.35 -28.49
N ASP A 764 22.73 -23.18 -29.47
CA ASP A 764 23.27 -24.51 -29.20
C ASP A 764 24.70 -24.45 -28.60
N PHE A 765 25.51 -23.46 -29.00
CA PHE A 765 26.80 -23.21 -28.38
C PHE A 765 26.67 -22.92 -26.87
N PHE A 766 25.82 -21.97 -26.50
CA PHE A 766 25.62 -21.64 -25.08
C PHE A 766 24.99 -22.78 -24.28
N ASN A 767 24.06 -23.54 -24.86
CA ASN A 767 23.50 -24.71 -24.22
C ASN A 767 24.55 -25.79 -23.94
N HIS A 768 25.52 -25.99 -24.84
CA HIS A 768 26.63 -26.94 -24.65
C HIS A 768 27.68 -26.47 -23.61
N THR A 769 27.83 -25.15 -23.43
CA THR A 769 28.73 -24.59 -22.39
C THR A 769 28.08 -24.52 -21.02
N GLY A 770 26.82 -24.92 -20.87
CA GLY A 770 26.08 -24.84 -19.62
C GLY A 770 25.48 -23.44 -19.36
N GLU A 771 25.66 -22.52 -20.29
CA GLU A 771 25.05 -21.19 -20.26
C GLU A 771 23.74 -21.18 -21.04
N TYR A 772 22.76 -20.36 -20.65
CA TYR A 772 21.48 -20.30 -21.34
C TYR A 772 21.37 -19.05 -22.20
N PHE A 773 20.97 -19.25 -23.49
CA PHE A 773 20.61 -18.19 -24.40
C PHE A 773 19.09 -18.13 -24.55
N THR A 774 18.41 -17.39 -23.65
CA THR A 774 16.96 -17.42 -23.49
C THR A 774 16.19 -16.39 -24.34
N TRP A 775 16.89 -15.50 -25.03
CA TRP A 775 16.26 -14.46 -25.81
C TRP A 775 15.65 -14.99 -27.10
N LYS A 776 14.58 -14.33 -27.54
CA LYS A 776 14.00 -14.57 -28.86
C LYS A 776 14.85 -13.88 -29.92
N GLU A 777 14.91 -14.48 -31.08
CA GLU A 777 15.65 -14.00 -32.28
C GLU A 777 15.39 -12.49 -32.53
N ARG A 778 14.12 -12.10 -32.50
CA ARG A 778 13.73 -10.70 -32.69
C ARG A 778 14.41 -9.73 -31.72
N ALA A 779 14.50 -10.08 -30.45
CA ALA A 779 15.13 -9.24 -29.44
C ALA A 779 16.63 -9.07 -29.66
N VAL A 780 17.29 -10.14 -30.16
CA VAL A 780 18.72 -10.08 -30.53
C VAL A 780 18.96 -9.11 -31.67
N TRP A 781 18.20 -9.21 -32.75
CA TRP A 781 18.38 -8.33 -33.92
C TRP A 781 18.03 -6.87 -33.58
N GLU A 782 17.02 -6.60 -32.81
CA GLU A 782 16.67 -5.26 -32.35
C GLU A 782 17.78 -4.65 -31.48
N ASP A 783 18.39 -5.46 -30.62
CA ASP A 783 19.48 -5.01 -29.73
C ASP A 783 20.81 -4.81 -30.53
N MET A 784 21.15 -5.71 -31.44
CA MET A 784 22.31 -5.53 -32.36
C MET A 784 22.21 -4.24 -33.18
N LYS A 785 20.99 -3.90 -33.65
CA LYS A 785 20.73 -2.64 -34.31
C LYS A 785 20.96 -1.45 -33.37
N ARG A 786 20.47 -1.52 -32.15
CA ARG A 786 20.65 -0.48 -31.14
C ARG A 786 22.10 -0.28 -30.75
N LEU A 787 22.90 -1.35 -30.73
CA LEU A 787 24.34 -1.31 -30.50
C LEU A 787 25.13 -0.79 -31.72
N GLY A 788 24.48 -0.61 -32.86
CA GLY A 788 25.13 -0.13 -34.08
C GLY A 788 25.95 -1.22 -34.80
N TYR A 789 25.82 -2.48 -34.40
CA TYR A 789 26.54 -3.62 -35.02
C TYR A 789 26.02 -3.95 -36.42
N THR A 790 24.75 -3.61 -36.69
CA THR A 790 24.13 -3.94 -37.98
C THR A 790 23.89 -2.70 -38.84
N GLU A 791 23.88 -2.92 -40.14
CA GLU A 791 23.46 -1.94 -41.14
C GLU A 791 22.13 -2.38 -41.76
N CYS A 792 21.09 -1.58 -41.59
CA CYS A 792 19.75 -1.83 -42.13
C CYS A 792 18.95 -0.53 -42.22
N ASP A 793 17.87 -0.53 -43.03
CA ASP A 793 16.95 0.59 -43.12
C ASP A 793 16.35 0.99 -41.77
N LYS A 794 15.94 2.26 -41.63
CA LYS A 794 15.44 2.82 -40.33
C LYS A 794 14.37 1.95 -39.67
N ASP A 795 13.46 1.35 -40.44
CA ASP A 795 12.30 0.61 -39.92
C ASP A 795 12.48 -0.92 -39.98
N ARG A 796 13.63 -1.41 -40.43
CA ARG A 796 13.91 -2.84 -40.58
C ARG A 796 15.08 -3.26 -39.69
N LYS A 797 15.13 -4.54 -39.35
CA LYS A 797 16.20 -5.20 -38.59
C LYS A 797 17.02 -6.16 -39.41
N ASP A 798 16.53 -6.48 -40.59
CA ASP A 798 17.13 -7.36 -41.58
C ASP A 798 17.11 -6.67 -42.96
N THR A 799 17.87 -7.19 -43.86
CA THR A 799 17.91 -6.79 -45.27
C THR A 799 17.97 -8.02 -46.17
N THR A 800 18.00 -7.81 -47.47
CA THR A 800 18.12 -8.91 -48.41
C THR A 800 19.41 -8.77 -49.19
N ALA A 801 20.07 -9.89 -49.47
CA ALA A 801 21.23 -9.96 -50.37
C ALA A 801 21.01 -11.02 -51.44
N ARG A 802 21.50 -10.73 -52.65
CA ARG A 802 21.50 -11.72 -53.73
C ARG A 802 22.81 -12.52 -53.67
N ILE A 803 22.70 -13.85 -53.45
CA ILE A 803 23.83 -14.77 -53.31
C ILE A 803 23.50 -16.01 -54.09
N TYR A 804 24.43 -16.54 -54.89
CA TYR A 804 24.22 -17.70 -55.79
C TYR A 804 22.95 -17.56 -56.65
N SER A 805 22.73 -16.40 -57.20
CA SER A 805 21.53 -16.06 -58.01
C SER A 805 20.17 -16.13 -57.24
N LYS A 806 20.16 -16.35 -55.91
CA LYS A 806 18.98 -16.35 -55.05
C LYS A 806 19.00 -15.16 -54.11
N THR A 807 17.80 -14.72 -53.69
CA THR A 807 17.67 -13.66 -52.69
C THR A 807 17.52 -14.29 -51.32
N PHE A 808 18.41 -13.95 -50.40
CA PHE A 808 18.39 -14.38 -49.01
C PHE A 808 18.01 -13.20 -48.10
N ARG A 809 17.26 -13.48 -47.06
CA ARG A 809 17.07 -12.59 -45.89
C ARG A 809 18.33 -12.70 -45.03
N ILE A 810 18.93 -11.59 -44.68
CA ILE A 810 20.19 -11.55 -43.96
C ILE A 810 20.17 -10.51 -42.84
N ILE A 811 21.03 -10.68 -41.84
CA ILE A 811 21.46 -9.63 -40.92
C ILE A 811 22.84 -9.15 -41.39
N LYS A 812 22.89 -7.88 -41.82
CA LYS A 812 24.15 -7.28 -42.30
C LYS A 812 24.93 -6.72 -41.15
N VAL A 813 25.95 -7.40 -40.66
CA VAL A 813 26.79 -7.07 -39.52
C VAL A 813 28.07 -6.41 -39.99
N LYS A 814 28.46 -5.30 -39.40
CA LYS A 814 29.69 -4.58 -39.65
C LYS A 814 30.89 -5.41 -39.19
N MET A 815 31.94 -5.53 -39.97
CA MET A 815 33.14 -6.26 -39.62
C MET A 815 33.85 -5.63 -38.41
N SER A 816 33.83 -4.29 -38.32
CA SER A 816 34.33 -3.54 -37.14
C SER A 816 33.62 -3.87 -35.84
N ALA A 817 32.38 -4.37 -35.90
CA ALA A 817 31.69 -4.81 -34.67
C ALA A 817 32.33 -6.04 -33.99
N PHE A 818 33.22 -6.76 -34.69
CA PHE A 818 33.98 -7.87 -34.12
C PHE A 818 35.24 -7.44 -33.37
N ASP A 819 35.63 -6.16 -33.49
CA ASP A 819 36.80 -5.61 -32.77
C ASP A 819 36.50 -5.45 -31.26
N ASP A 820 35.22 -5.37 -30.91
CA ASP A 820 34.71 -5.23 -29.51
C ASP A 820 34.76 -6.57 -28.72
N PHE A 821 35.10 -7.73 -29.37
CA PHE A 821 35.01 -9.07 -28.74
C PHE A 821 36.34 -9.80 -28.64
#